data_e2b814af74c6756a1cf9336c950fe5b1
#
_entry.id   e2b814af74c6756a1cf9336c950fe5b1
#
_cell.length_a   1.000
_cell.length_b   1.000
_cell.length_c   1.000
_cell.angle_alpha   90.00
_cell.angle_beta   90.00
_cell.angle_gamma   90.00
#
_symmetry.space_group_name_H-M   'P 1'
#
loop_
_entity.id
_entity.type
_entity.pdbx_description
1 polymer ?
#
loop_
_entity_poly.entity_id
_entity_poly.type
_entity_poly.pdbx_seq_one_letter_code
_entity_poly.pdbx_strand_id
1 'polypeptide(L)'
;MTAETKSITKLASSLSEYLDDKQLEQVKKAYFYASNAHLGQFRSSGDPYVSHPIAVAKILADFKMDEDCLTAAILHDVIEDSGIPKSYLKNEFNIDVANLVDGVSKLDKISLASKQEEQAENFQKMLLAMSKDIRVIVLKLADRLHNMRTLKFLDEEKQKRIAVETLEIYAPIAHRLGMHQFYRELEDLAFEVVHPFRNKVLQSAISKNTKGRKKILKKIESSIKEKLDEYELNSEVTGRRKHLYGIFKKMKAQSKSLDQVLDVYAFKITTNSVMDCYKALGILHNSFKPIEGRFKDYIAIPKSNSYQSIHTGIITFDGLPIEVQIRTNDMDELAEYGVAAHWIYKTGSKENPAQVRAKRWVNTLMEVRKNVEDPQDFIEIVKTGLVPNEIYVFTPKGDIIELPKGSTPIDFAFAVHSDIGIHCRGCRINKNLAPINVPLESGQTISIITDKIPQANPSWLDVVRTSRARSSIRSVLKDLKISKARKFGKSILEQALAPHEIKLRNIPKNRMEKLLSSINVKSVRQLLEEIGSGKRSSLVVAHQIIQFLDFDQTDLIEFSNIQISGSEGLVISYAPCCRPIPGDNIIAHFSNTKGIVIHTERCKNIRSIRKDPALCAQVNWDEKVEGDFSVEIKVLSEDKPGLLAEISTVISNYQANIESFKTDSPIGNSIQMHIIMNVSDRDHLARIMRKLRRLSPVLSVFRVQNKDLFE
;
A
#
# COMPACT_ATOMS: atom_id res chain seq x y z
N MET A 1 47.54 -19.62 3.51
CA MET A 1 46.23 -19.36 2.86
C MET A 1 45.55 -18.20 3.57
N THR A 2 45.31 -17.11 2.88
CA THR A 2 44.62 -15.95 3.45
C THR A 2 43.17 -16.32 3.81
N ALA A 3 42.53 -15.58 4.70
CA ALA A 3 41.10 -15.80 5.07
C ALA A 3 40.17 -15.79 3.85
N GLU A 4 40.51 -15.00 2.84
CA GLU A 4 39.83 -14.89 1.55
C GLU A 4 39.89 -16.18 0.72
N THR A 5 41.08 -16.81 0.63
CA THR A 5 41.25 -18.08 -0.07
C THR A 5 40.44 -19.20 0.58
N LYS A 6 40.31 -19.19 1.92
CA LYS A 6 39.43 -20.15 2.62
C LYS A 6 37.96 -19.92 2.36
N SER A 7 37.54 -18.67 2.16
CA SER A 7 36.13 -18.33 1.89
C SER A 7 35.69 -18.79 0.52
N ILE A 8 36.50 -18.54 -0.54
CA ILE A 8 36.17 -18.98 -1.90
C ILE A 8 36.25 -20.51 -2.03
N THR A 9 37.18 -21.16 -1.33
CA THR A 9 37.26 -22.64 -1.33
C THR A 9 36.02 -23.27 -0.71
N LYS A 10 35.49 -22.69 0.39
CA LYS A 10 34.22 -23.14 0.98
C LYS A 10 33.04 -22.92 0.05
N LEU A 11 32.98 -21.75 -0.62
CA LEU A 11 31.94 -21.47 -1.60
C LEU A 11 32.01 -22.47 -2.75
N ALA A 12 33.20 -22.71 -3.33
CA ALA A 12 33.41 -23.66 -4.41
C ALA A 12 33.00 -25.10 -4.04
N SER A 13 33.30 -25.54 -2.79
CA SER A 13 32.86 -26.86 -2.33
C SER A 13 31.33 -26.98 -2.19
N SER A 14 30.63 -25.93 -1.81
CA SER A 14 29.15 -25.92 -1.78
C SER A 14 28.55 -25.87 -3.18
N LEU A 15 29.18 -25.14 -4.11
CA LEU A 15 28.71 -25.04 -5.50
C LEU A 15 28.92 -26.33 -6.28
N SER A 16 29.99 -27.11 -5.99
CA SER A 16 30.25 -28.40 -6.66
C SER A 16 29.18 -29.46 -6.40
N GLU A 17 28.25 -29.24 -5.46
CA GLU A 17 27.13 -30.13 -5.23
C GLU A 17 26.06 -30.07 -6.38
N TYR A 18 26.04 -28.97 -7.15
CA TYR A 18 24.99 -28.76 -8.16
C TYR A 18 25.44 -28.02 -9.44
N LEU A 19 26.64 -27.46 -9.51
CA LEU A 19 27.24 -26.87 -10.70
C LEU A 19 28.29 -27.82 -11.31
N ASP A 20 28.41 -27.79 -12.62
CA ASP A 20 29.47 -28.49 -13.33
C ASP A 20 30.82 -27.73 -13.27
N ASP A 21 31.90 -28.40 -13.72
CA ASP A 21 33.25 -27.82 -13.63
C ASP A 21 33.43 -26.54 -14.43
N LYS A 22 32.73 -26.40 -15.59
CA LYS A 22 32.80 -25.17 -16.41
C LYS A 22 32.10 -24.01 -15.74
N GLN A 23 30.95 -24.25 -15.13
CA GLN A 23 30.20 -23.26 -14.37
C GLN A 23 30.98 -22.80 -13.15
N LEU A 24 31.61 -23.72 -12.44
CA LEU A 24 32.51 -23.42 -11.32
C LEU A 24 33.71 -22.57 -11.74
N GLU A 25 34.28 -22.84 -12.92
CA GLU A 25 35.40 -22.04 -13.43
C GLU A 25 35.00 -20.63 -13.76
N GLN A 26 33.78 -20.39 -14.30
CA GLN A 26 33.22 -19.06 -14.51
C GLN A 26 33.08 -18.28 -13.20
N VAL A 27 32.57 -18.90 -12.15
CA VAL A 27 32.41 -18.29 -10.83
C VAL A 27 33.79 -17.98 -10.20
N LYS A 28 34.79 -18.88 -10.34
CA LYS A 28 36.16 -18.61 -9.91
C LYS A 28 36.80 -17.46 -10.67
N LYS A 29 36.61 -17.38 -12.01
CA LYS A 29 37.08 -16.27 -12.83
C LYS A 29 36.51 -14.94 -12.33
N ALA A 30 35.20 -14.89 -12.03
CA ALA A 30 34.55 -13.70 -11.47
C ALA A 30 35.17 -13.25 -10.15
N TYR A 31 35.48 -14.21 -9.26
CA TYR A 31 36.15 -13.91 -7.99
C TYR A 31 37.51 -13.25 -8.18
N PHE A 32 38.38 -13.81 -9.04
CA PHE A 32 39.69 -13.22 -9.30
C PHE A 32 39.57 -11.83 -9.91
N TYR A 33 38.58 -11.62 -10.77
CA TYR A 33 38.30 -10.33 -11.37
C TYR A 33 37.83 -9.29 -10.35
N ALA A 34 36.84 -9.63 -9.51
CA ALA A 34 36.35 -8.75 -8.45
C ALA A 34 37.43 -8.45 -7.40
N SER A 35 38.25 -9.46 -7.03
CA SER A 35 39.35 -9.26 -6.10
C SER A 35 40.38 -8.25 -6.59
N ASN A 36 40.70 -8.28 -7.88
CA ASN A 36 41.59 -7.30 -8.51
C ASN A 36 40.96 -5.91 -8.62
N ALA A 37 39.66 -5.86 -8.99
CA ALA A 37 38.93 -4.59 -9.13
C ALA A 37 38.75 -3.84 -7.79
N HIS A 38 38.64 -4.54 -6.69
CA HIS A 38 38.48 -3.98 -5.33
C HIS A 38 39.79 -4.01 -4.51
N LEU A 39 40.94 -4.17 -5.16
CA LEU A 39 42.21 -4.23 -4.47
C LEU A 39 42.48 -2.94 -3.67
N GLY A 40 42.78 -3.07 -2.37
CA GLY A 40 43.02 -1.93 -1.49
C GLY A 40 41.77 -1.24 -0.94
N GLN A 41 40.57 -1.70 -1.30
CA GLN A 41 39.29 -1.22 -0.74
C GLN A 41 38.90 -2.03 0.50
N PHE A 42 38.39 -1.34 1.53
CA PHE A 42 37.96 -1.93 2.79
C PHE A 42 36.54 -1.48 3.14
N ARG A 43 35.78 -2.36 3.79
CA ARG A 43 34.47 -2.03 4.36
C ARG A 43 34.58 -1.28 5.69
N SER A 44 33.48 -0.69 6.14
CA SER A 44 33.41 -0.05 7.47
C SER A 44 33.71 -1.02 8.64
N SER A 45 33.64 -2.33 8.41
CA SER A 45 34.05 -3.38 9.37
C SER A 45 35.57 -3.58 9.44
N GLY A 46 36.35 -3.01 8.51
CA GLY A 46 37.76 -3.25 8.32
C GLY A 46 38.14 -4.47 7.49
N ASP A 47 37.15 -5.25 7.05
CA ASP A 47 37.35 -6.39 6.14
C ASP A 47 37.65 -5.93 4.70
N PRO A 48 38.43 -6.69 3.89
CA PRO A 48 38.59 -6.42 2.48
C PRO A 48 37.23 -6.40 1.76
N TYR A 49 37.05 -5.45 0.84
CA TYR A 49 35.75 -5.23 0.18
C TYR A 49 35.20 -6.48 -0.50
N VAL A 50 36.05 -7.28 -1.13
CA VAL A 50 35.67 -8.52 -1.82
C VAL A 50 34.95 -9.54 -0.94
N SER A 51 35.08 -9.44 0.39
CA SER A 51 34.37 -10.29 1.33
C SER A 51 32.85 -10.17 1.22
N HIS A 52 32.36 -8.98 0.82
CA HIS A 52 30.93 -8.73 0.62
C HIS A 52 30.35 -9.45 -0.60
N PRO A 53 30.86 -9.29 -1.83
CA PRO A 53 30.37 -10.04 -2.98
C PRO A 53 30.40 -11.56 -2.78
N ILE A 54 31.44 -12.08 -2.13
CA ILE A 54 31.50 -13.51 -1.78
C ILE A 54 30.38 -13.92 -0.84
N ALA A 55 30.08 -13.11 0.17
CA ALA A 55 29.00 -13.39 1.11
C ALA A 55 27.63 -13.32 0.42
N VAL A 56 27.43 -12.38 -0.51
CA VAL A 56 26.21 -12.31 -1.33
C VAL A 56 26.09 -13.55 -2.22
N ALA A 57 27.15 -13.95 -2.90
CA ALA A 57 27.19 -15.16 -3.71
C ALA A 57 26.90 -16.42 -2.87
N LYS A 58 27.41 -16.50 -1.63
CA LYS A 58 27.12 -17.59 -0.71
C LYS A 58 25.65 -17.65 -0.32
N ILE A 59 25.02 -16.50 -0.04
CA ILE A 59 23.57 -16.44 0.23
C ILE A 59 22.80 -16.99 -0.97
N LEU A 60 23.16 -16.63 -2.20
CA LEU A 60 22.54 -17.13 -3.42
C LEU A 60 22.83 -18.61 -3.70
N ALA A 61 24.01 -19.10 -3.31
CA ALA A 61 24.37 -20.53 -3.38
C ALA A 61 23.46 -21.39 -2.47
N ASP A 62 23.12 -20.89 -1.27
CA ASP A 62 22.17 -21.55 -0.38
C ASP A 62 20.77 -21.69 -1.02
N PHE A 63 20.44 -20.81 -2.00
CA PHE A 63 19.24 -20.85 -2.84
C PHE A 63 19.45 -21.56 -4.18
N LYS A 64 20.60 -22.24 -4.38
CA LYS A 64 20.96 -22.99 -5.59
C LYS A 64 20.73 -22.21 -6.88
N MET A 65 21.09 -20.91 -6.89
CA MET A 65 20.99 -20.06 -8.07
C MET A 65 21.99 -20.48 -9.15
N ASP A 66 21.69 -20.13 -10.40
CA ASP A 66 22.52 -20.47 -11.56
C ASP A 66 23.87 -19.74 -11.56
N GLU A 67 24.79 -20.22 -12.40
CA GLU A 67 26.15 -19.69 -12.53
C GLU A 67 26.17 -18.21 -12.92
N ASP A 68 25.24 -17.74 -13.76
CA ASP A 68 25.20 -16.35 -14.20
C ASP A 68 24.81 -15.43 -13.04
N CYS A 69 23.84 -15.84 -12.22
CA CYS A 69 23.43 -15.10 -11.04
C CYS A 69 24.54 -15.05 -9.98
N LEU A 70 25.25 -16.16 -9.76
CA LEU A 70 26.39 -16.22 -8.83
C LEU A 70 27.57 -15.38 -9.32
N THR A 71 27.88 -15.47 -10.62
CA THR A 71 28.90 -14.64 -11.28
C THR A 71 28.54 -13.16 -11.16
N ALA A 72 27.28 -12.79 -11.45
CA ALA A 72 26.79 -11.43 -11.29
C ALA A 72 26.84 -10.95 -9.83
N ALA A 73 26.58 -11.83 -8.85
CA ALA A 73 26.67 -11.50 -7.44
C ALA A 73 28.11 -11.16 -6.99
N ILE A 74 29.09 -11.86 -7.56
CA ILE A 74 30.51 -11.54 -7.28
C ILE A 74 30.94 -10.23 -7.94
N LEU A 75 30.33 -9.88 -9.05
CA LEU A 75 30.69 -8.69 -9.87
C LEU A 75 29.77 -7.49 -9.66
N HIS A 76 28.76 -7.54 -8.78
CA HIS A 76 27.68 -6.57 -8.79
C HIS A 76 28.11 -5.10 -8.51
N ASP A 77 29.14 -4.90 -7.70
CA ASP A 77 29.68 -3.58 -7.36
C ASP A 77 30.80 -3.10 -8.31
N VAL A 78 31.29 -3.97 -9.21
CA VAL A 78 32.46 -3.66 -10.08
C VAL A 78 32.16 -2.51 -11.05
N ILE A 79 30.95 -2.39 -11.57
CA ILE A 79 30.58 -1.27 -12.45
C ILE A 79 30.54 0.04 -11.65
N GLU A 80 30.05 0.00 -10.43
CA GLU A 80 29.82 1.19 -9.61
C GLU A 80 31.12 1.68 -8.95
N ASP A 81 31.82 0.81 -8.28
CA ASP A 81 32.99 1.18 -7.46
C ASP A 81 34.29 1.28 -8.28
N SER A 82 34.41 0.52 -9.37
CA SER A 82 35.64 0.45 -10.17
C SER A 82 35.48 1.06 -11.57
N GLY A 83 34.28 1.55 -11.93
CA GLY A 83 34.02 2.24 -13.21
C GLY A 83 34.14 1.35 -14.45
N ILE A 84 34.11 0.03 -14.30
CA ILE A 84 34.27 -0.91 -15.42
C ILE A 84 33.00 -0.89 -16.28
N PRO A 85 33.10 -0.67 -17.61
CA PRO A 85 31.93 -0.56 -18.46
C PRO A 85 31.23 -1.91 -18.68
N LYS A 86 29.90 -1.88 -18.83
CA LYS A 86 29.07 -3.04 -19.12
C LYS A 86 29.57 -3.87 -20.32
N SER A 87 30.06 -3.19 -21.37
CA SER A 87 30.59 -3.83 -22.56
C SER A 87 31.77 -4.77 -22.29
N TYR A 88 32.57 -4.42 -21.30
CA TYR A 88 33.70 -5.26 -20.88
C TYR A 88 33.20 -6.56 -20.21
N LEU A 89 32.23 -6.46 -19.27
CA LEU A 89 31.64 -7.61 -18.63
C LEU A 89 30.96 -8.56 -19.64
N LYS A 90 30.31 -8.00 -20.66
CA LYS A 90 29.71 -8.79 -21.74
C LYS A 90 30.76 -9.61 -22.50
N ASN A 91 31.94 -9.05 -22.77
CA ASN A 91 32.99 -9.72 -23.54
C ASN A 91 33.73 -10.76 -22.69
N GLU A 92 33.96 -10.48 -21.41
CA GLU A 92 34.71 -11.36 -20.52
C GLU A 92 33.89 -12.52 -19.96
N PHE A 93 32.60 -12.35 -19.78
CA PHE A 93 31.69 -13.34 -19.25
C PHE A 93 30.60 -13.69 -20.26
N ASN A 94 29.46 -13.02 -20.19
CA ASN A 94 28.38 -13.13 -21.17
C ASN A 94 27.39 -11.96 -21.04
N ILE A 95 26.38 -11.93 -21.93
CA ILE A 95 25.38 -10.86 -21.97
C ILE A 95 24.44 -10.89 -20.73
N ASP A 96 24.13 -12.07 -20.19
CA ASP A 96 23.23 -12.24 -19.08
C ASP A 96 23.87 -11.75 -17.78
N VAL A 97 25.13 -12.10 -17.51
CA VAL A 97 25.92 -11.57 -16.40
C VAL A 97 26.01 -10.03 -16.48
N ALA A 98 26.35 -9.49 -17.65
CA ALA A 98 26.45 -8.05 -17.85
C ALA A 98 25.11 -7.31 -17.64
N ASN A 99 23.99 -7.92 -18.04
CA ASN A 99 22.66 -7.38 -17.83
C ASN A 99 22.24 -7.42 -16.36
N LEU A 100 22.54 -8.50 -15.65
CA LEU A 100 22.25 -8.64 -14.22
C LEU A 100 23.02 -7.61 -13.41
N VAL A 101 24.32 -7.48 -13.62
CA VAL A 101 25.18 -6.48 -12.92
C VAL A 101 24.70 -5.05 -13.21
N ASP A 102 24.49 -4.70 -14.49
CA ASP A 102 23.95 -3.38 -14.89
C ASP A 102 22.56 -3.11 -14.27
N GLY A 103 21.72 -4.15 -14.17
CA GLY A 103 20.41 -4.07 -13.52
C GLY A 103 20.50 -3.71 -12.04
N VAL A 104 21.43 -4.31 -11.31
CA VAL A 104 21.63 -4.05 -9.87
C VAL A 104 22.26 -2.67 -9.65
N SER A 105 23.32 -2.32 -10.38
CA SER A 105 24.03 -1.03 -10.26
C SER A 105 23.12 0.18 -10.54
N LYS A 106 22.17 0.07 -11.48
CA LYS A 106 21.22 1.15 -11.79
C LYS A 106 20.25 1.45 -10.66
N LEU A 107 20.11 0.54 -9.69
CA LEU A 107 19.24 0.73 -8.53
C LEU A 107 19.88 1.62 -7.44
N ASP A 108 21.19 1.79 -7.46
CA ASP A 108 21.94 2.51 -6.42
C ASP A 108 22.31 3.96 -6.79
N LYS A 109 22.24 4.33 -8.08
CA LYS A 109 22.67 5.66 -8.57
C LYS A 109 21.54 6.66 -8.70
N ILE A 110 21.24 7.47 -7.66
CA ILE A 110 20.47 8.72 -7.83
C ILE A 110 20.72 9.70 -6.68
N SER A 111 21.04 10.95 -7.05
CA SER A 111 20.97 12.13 -6.21
C SER A 111 19.87 13.06 -6.74
N LEU A 112 18.76 13.20 -6.04
CA LEU A 112 17.66 14.10 -6.39
C LEU A 112 17.27 15.05 -5.26
N ALA A 113 16.50 16.09 -5.59
CA ALA A 113 16.19 17.23 -4.74
C ALA A 113 15.31 16.90 -3.50
N SER A 114 14.58 15.77 -3.49
CA SER A 114 13.80 15.33 -2.33
C SER A 114 13.93 13.82 -2.06
N LYS A 115 13.98 13.41 -0.78
CA LYS A 115 14.05 12.00 -0.36
C LYS A 115 12.90 11.12 -0.87
N GLN A 116 11.74 11.71 -1.13
CA GLN A 116 10.53 10.98 -1.55
C GLN A 116 10.50 10.73 -3.06
N GLU A 117 10.97 11.70 -3.86
CA GLU A 117 11.12 11.54 -5.30
C GLU A 117 12.21 10.53 -5.63
N GLU A 118 13.32 10.55 -4.87
CA GLU A 118 14.41 9.58 -4.95
C GLU A 118 13.91 8.14 -4.72
N GLN A 119 13.09 7.91 -3.71
CA GLN A 119 12.50 6.58 -3.43
C GLN A 119 11.59 6.11 -4.56
N ALA A 120 10.76 7.00 -5.14
CA ALA A 120 9.85 6.65 -6.21
C ALA A 120 10.60 6.26 -7.49
N GLU A 121 11.64 7.00 -7.85
CA GLU A 121 12.45 6.75 -9.04
C GLU A 121 13.29 5.47 -8.88
N ASN A 122 13.88 5.24 -7.72
CA ASN A 122 14.59 4.00 -7.40
C ASN A 122 13.67 2.79 -7.52
N PHE A 123 12.47 2.89 -6.94
CA PHE A 123 11.50 1.82 -7.05
C PHE A 123 11.04 1.57 -8.49
N GLN A 124 10.85 2.63 -9.28
CA GLN A 124 10.53 2.51 -10.71
C GLN A 124 11.63 1.79 -11.50
N LYS A 125 12.90 2.16 -11.28
CA LYS A 125 14.05 1.50 -11.92
C LYS A 125 14.14 0.03 -11.53
N MET A 126 13.88 -0.27 -10.27
CA MET A 126 13.79 -1.64 -9.77
C MET A 126 12.72 -2.46 -10.51
N LEU A 127 11.51 -1.93 -10.65
CA LEU A 127 10.44 -2.60 -11.40
C LEU A 127 10.81 -2.82 -12.87
N LEU A 128 11.44 -1.85 -13.51
CA LEU A 128 11.91 -1.96 -14.89
C LEU A 128 12.98 -3.06 -15.03
N ALA A 129 13.90 -3.16 -14.08
CA ALA A 129 14.91 -4.22 -14.08
C ALA A 129 14.26 -5.60 -13.85
N MET A 130 13.34 -5.71 -12.86
CA MET A 130 12.59 -6.94 -12.58
C MET A 130 11.73 -7.40 -13.77
N SER A 131 11.18 -6.47 -14.56
CA SER A 131 10.36 -6.83 -15.74
C SER A 131 11.19 -7.50 -16.85
N LYS A 132 12.48 -7.23 -16.88
CA LYS A 132 13.44 -7.83 -17.84
C LYS A 132 13.95 -9.17 -17.35
N ASP A 133 14.44 -9.20 -16.11
CA ASP A 133 14.95 -10.42 -15.47
C ASP A 133 14.71 -10.37 -13.95
N ILE A 134 13.95 -11.33 -13.45
CA ILE A 134 13.61 -11.40 -12.03
C ILE A 134 14.83 -11.71 -11.14
N ARG A 135 15.90 -12.29 -11.70
CA ARG A 135 17.14 -12.54 -10.95
C ARG A 135 17.78 -11.27 -10.40
N VAL A 136 17.58 -10.11 -11.05
CA VAL A 136 18.07 -8.81 -10.56
C VAL A 136 17.56 -8.51 -9.15
N ILE A 137 16.28 -8.74 -8.88
CA ILE A 137 15.74 -8.48 -7.54
C ILE A 137 16.17 -9.54 -6.52
N VAL A 138 16.32 -10.81 -6.95
CA VAL A 138 16.83 -11.88 -6.06
C VAL A 138 18.25 -11.54 -5.60
N LEU A 139 19.10 -11.07 -6.53
CA LEU A 139 20.45 -10.62 -6.24
C LEU A 139 20.42 -9.40 -5.30
N LYS A 140 19.57 -8.40 -5.58
CA LYS A 140 19.45 -7.21 -4.72
C LYS A 140 18.93 -7.53 -3.33
N LEU A 141 18.04 -8.53 -3.17
CA LEU A 141 17.61 -9.02 -1.86
C LEU A 141 18.75 -9.70 -1.09
N ALA A 142 19.61 -10.46 -1.79
CA ALA A 142 20.79 -11.10 -1.17
C ALA A 142 21.82 -10.04 -0.74
N ASP A 143 22.08 -9.04 -1.57
CA ASP A 143 22.90 -7.87 -1.21
C ASP A 143 22.33 -7.16 0.02
N ARG A 144 21.04 -6.82 0.03
CA ARG A 144 20.34 -6.18 1.15
C ARG A 144 20.45 -7.03 2.43
N LEU A 145 20.27 -8.33 2.32
CA LEU A 145 20.37 -9.24 3.46
C LEU A 145 21.78 -9.23 4.07
N HIS A 146 22.82 -9.27 3.24
CA HIS A 146 24.19 -9.17 3.74
C HIS A 146 24.47 -7.79 4.36
N ASN A 147 23.99 -6.71 3.75
CA ASN A 147 24.11 -5.36 4.31
C ASN A 147 23.39 -5.25 5.67
N MET A 148 22.22 -5.88 5.84
CA MET A 148 21.52 -5.95 7.12
C MET A 148 22.29 -6.73 8.19
N ARG A 149 22.93 -7.86 7.83
CA ARG A 149 23.78 -8.65 8.74
C ARG A 149 25.02 -7.88 9.24
N THR A 150 25.52 -6.94 8.42
CA THR A 150 26.70 -6.11 8.73
C THR A 150 26.37 -4.68 9.16
N LEU A 151 25.09 -4.37 9.37
CA LEU A 151 24.59 -3.02 9.62
C LEU A 151 25.18 -2.32 10.84
N LYS A 152 25.57 -3.09 11.85
CA LYS A 152 26.15 -2.61 13.13
C LYS A 152 27.44 -1.81 12.98
N PHE A 153 28.14 -1.87 11.86
CA PHE A 153 29.36 -1.13 11.59
C PHE A 153 29.13 0.27 10.99
N LEU A 154 27.89 0.63 10.74
CA LEU A 154 27.49 1.96 10.24
C LEU A 154 27.04 2.85 11.41
N ASP A 155 26.96 4.17 11.17
CA ASP A 155 26.39 5.11 12.13
C ASP A 155 24.88 4.85 12.37
N GLU A 156 24.37 5.24 13.55
CA GLU A 156 23.00 4.93 13.99
C GLU A 156 21.92 5.50 13.06
N GLU A 157 22.13 6.68 12.45
CA GLU A 157 21.14 7.29 11.55
C GLU A 157 21.02 6.48 10.26
N LYS A 158 22.18 6.07 9.69
CA LYS A 158 22.20 5.18 8.53
C LYS A 158 21.58 3.82 8.83
N GLN A 159 21.91 3.23 10.01
CA GLN A 159 21.32 1.99 10.45
C GLN A 159 19.78 2.06 10.45
N LYS A 160 19.21 3.09 11.09
CA LYS A 160 17.75 3.29 11.16
C LYS A 160 17.11 3.47 9.77
N ARG A 161 17.72 4.30 8.92
CA ARG A 161 17.23 4.54 7.56
C ARG A 161 17.18 3.25 6.74
N ILE A 162 18.26 2.47 6.71
CA ILE A 162 18.36 1.22 5.97
C ILE A 162 17.39 0.17 6.53
N ALA A 163 17.24 0.11 7.86
CA ALA A 163 16.32 -0.83 8.50
C ALA A 163 14.84 -0.50 8.20
N VAL A 164 14.46 0.78 8.24
CA VAL A 164 13.09 1.22 7.88
C VAL A 164 12.80 0.91 6.40
N GLU A 165 13.71 1.27 5.49
CA GLU A 165 13.57 0.95 4.06
C GLU A 165 13.43 -0.56 3.83
N THR A 166 14.21 -1.37 4.57
CA THR A 166 14.12 -2.83 4.50
C THR A 166 12.75 -3.35 4.92
N LEU A 167 12.17 -2.83 6.01
CA LEU A 167 10.82 -3.20 6.48
C LEU A 167 9.70 -2.76 5.54
N GLU A 168 9.84 -1.58 4.92
CA GLU A 168 8.78 -1.00 4.11
C GLU A 168 8.80 -1.46 2.65
N ILE A 169 9.97 -1.84 2.11
CA ILE A 169 10.14 -2.16 0.69
C ILE A 169 10.67 -3.58 0.49
N TYR A 170 11.88 -3.89 0.96
CA TYR A 170 12.56 -5.15 0.59
C TYR A 170 11.94 -6.39 1.22
N ALA A 171 11.58 -6.35 2.50
CA ALA A 171 10.93 -7.49 3.15
C ALA A 171 9.55 -7.80 2.54
N PRO A 172 8.66 -6.82 2.28
CA PRO A 172 7.42 -7.06 1.54
C PRO A 172 7.63 -7.62 0.12
N ILE A 173 8.65 -7.17 -0.61
CA ILE A 173 9.00 -7.74 -1.93
C ILE A 173 9.40 -9.20 -1.80
N ALA A 174 10.32 -9.52 -0.87
CA ALA A 174 10.72 -10.92 -0.61
C ALA A 174 9.51 -11.80 -0.28
N HIS A 175 8.58 -11.29 0.53
CA HIS A 175 7.33 -11.98 0.84
C HIS A 175 6.44 -12.18 -0.40
N ARG A 176 6.30 -11.16 -1.25
CA ARG A 176 5.50 -11.23 -2.50
C ARG A 176 6.08 -12.22 -3.51
N LEU A 177 7.41 -12.34 -3.55
CA LEU A 177 8.12 -13.31 -4.36
C LEU A 177 8.13 -14.73 -3.76
N GLY A 178 7.52 -14.93 -2.60
CA GLY A 178 7.46 -16.22 -1.92
C GLY A 178 8.76 -16.61 -1.20
N MET A 179 9.78 -15.75 -1.15
CA MET A 179 11.09 -15.99 -0.55
C MET A 179 11.02 -15.83 0.98
N HIS A 180 10.34 -16.77 1.65
CA HIS A 180 10.02 -16.61 3.08
C HIS A 180 11.24 -16.63 4.00
N GLN A 181 12.34 -17.27 3.61
CA GLN A 181 13.57 -17.24 4.38
C GLN A 181 14.16 -15.82 4.40
N PHE A 182 14.30 -15.17 3.23
CA PHE A 182 14.73 -13.77 3.14
C PHE A 182 13.81 -12.83 3.92
N TYR A 183 12.51 -12.97 3.68
CA TYR A 183 11.49 -12.13 4.32
C TYR A 183 11.62 -12.13 5.84
N ARG A 184 11.73 -13.31 6.47
CA ARG A 184 11.80 -13.43 7.92
C ARG A 184 13.10 -12.85 8.48
N GLU A 185 14.22 -13.14 7.87
CA GLU A 185 15.52 -12.67 8.35
C GLU A 185 15.65 -11.15 8.18
N LEU A 186 15.22 -10.59 7.05
CA LEU A 186 15.17 -9.15 6.83
C LEU A 186 14.30 -8.44 7.87
N GLU A 187 13.11 -8.99 8.16
CA GLU A 187 12.21 -8.43 9.18
C GLU A 187 12.84 -8.47 10.59
N ASP A 188 13.42 -9.59 10.99
CA ASP A 188 14.00 -9.74 12.34
C ASP A 188 15.24 -8.86 12.53
N LEU A 189 16.14 -8.77 11.54
CA LEU A 189 17.30 -7.88 11.57
C LEU A 189 16.88 -6.40 11.61
N ALA A 190 15.90 -6.03 10.82
CA ALA A 190 15.42 -4.65 10.81
C ALA A 190 14.64 -4.30 12.09
N PHE A 191 13.91 -5.25 12.67
CA PHE A 191 13.20 -5.08 13.94
C PHE A 191 14.15 -4.81 15.09
N GLU A 192 15.32 -5.46 15.11
CA GLU A 192 16.37 -5.25 16.11
C GLU A 192 16.85 -3.78 16.13
N VAL A 193 16.97 -3.17 14.96
CA VAL A 193 17.45 -1.78 14.81
C VAL A 193 16.33 -0.76 15.03
N VAL A 194 15.13 -0.99 14.48
CA VAL A 194 14.01 -0.02 14.55
C VAL A 194 13.37 -0.01 15.94
N HIS A 195 13.28 -1.18 16.60
CA HIS A 195 12.64 -1.32 17.92
C HIS A 195 13.49 -2.11 18.90
N PRO A 196 14.72 -1.64 19.25
CA PRO A 196 15.70 -2.41 20.01
C PRO A 196 15.18 -2.83 21.39
N PHE A 197 14.49 -1.94 22.10
CA PHE A 197 13.92 -2.26 23.41
C PHE A 197 12.86 -3.36 23.33
N ARG A 198 11.92 -3.24 22.37
CA ARG A 198 10.85 -4.24 22.19
C ARG A 198 11.40 -5.59 21.76
N ASN A 199 12.42 -5.59 20.89
CA ASN A 199 13.14 -6.81 20.50
C ASN A 199 13.75 -7.51 21.71
N LYS A 200 14.53 -6.79 22.56
CA LYS A 200 15.12 -7.33 23.80
C LYS A 200 14.07 -7.90 24.75
N VAL A 201 12.96 -7.19 24.97
CA VAL A 201 11.87 -7.65 25.85
C VAL A 201 11.26 -8.94 25.32
N LEU A 202 10.93 -9.00 24.02
CA LEU A 202 10.36 -10.20 23.40
C LEU A 202 11.34 -11.38 23.42
N GLN A 203 12.62 -11.15 23.10
CA GLN A 203 13.66 -12.18 23.20
C GLN A 203 13.76 -12.76 24.61
N SER A 204 13.82 -11.89 25.61
CA SER A 204 13.89 -12.31 27.02
C SER A 204 12.65 -13.09 27.46
N ALA A 205 11.45 -12.59 27.13
CA ALA A 205 10.20 -13.25 27.50
C ALA A 205 10.07 -14.64 26.84
N ILE A 206 10.41 -14.73 25.55
CA ILE A 206 10.38 -16.00 24.84
C ILE A 206 11.46 -16.95 25.33
N SER A 207 12.69 -16.47 25.62
CA SER A 207 13.78 -17.32 26.12
C SER A 207 13.48 -17.91 27.50
N LYS A 208 12.90 -17.12 28.40
CA LYS A 208 12.42 -17.60 29.72
C LYS A 208 11.37 -18.69 29.57
N ASN A 209 10.40 -18.48 28.69
CA ASN A 209 9.35 -19.46 28.41
C ASN A 209 9.87 -20.72 27.68
N THR A 210 10.95 -20.61 26.89
CA THR A 210 11.48 -21.72 26.08
C THR A 210 12.37 -22.66 26.86
N LYS A 211 13.16 -22.17 27.85
CA LYS A 211 14.09 -23.02 28.63
C LYS A 211 13.39 -24.20 29.34
N GLY A 212 12.15 -24.00 29.85
CA GLY A 212 11.35 -25.07 30.43
C GLY A 212 10.59 -25.92 29.42
N ARG A 213 10.29 -25.38 28.23
CA ARG A 213 9.39 -26.00 27.24
C ARG A 213 10.11 -26.78 26.13
N LYS A 214 11.43 -26.71 26.00
CA LYS A 214 12.19 -27.41 24.95
C LYS A 214 11.96 -28.95 25.00
N LYS A 215 11.88 -29.53 26.20
CA LYS A 215 11.54 -30.95 26.40
C LYS A 215 10.10 -31.26 25.97
N ILE A 216 9.16 -30.35 26.31
CA ILE A 216 7.75 -30.50 25.94
C ILE A 216 7.58 -30.43 24.43
N LEU A 217 8.24 -29.50 23.75
CA LEU A 217 8.18 -29.36 22.29
C LEU A 217 8.71 -30.61 21.58
N LYS A 218 9.85 -31.18 22.04
CA LYS A 218 10.35 -32.46 21.51
C LYS A 218 9.39 -33.61 21.75
N LYS A 219 8.75 -33.65 22.93
CA LYS A 219 7.72 -34.66 23.23
C LYS A 219 6.50 -34.55 22.31
N ILE A 220 6.06 -33.30 22.02
CA ILE A 220 4.97 -33.05 21.08
C ILE A 220 5.34 -33.49 19.66
N GLU A 221 6.56 -33.14 19.21
CA GLU A 221 7.12 -33.55 17.92
C GLU A 221 7.12 -35.06 17.76
N SER A 222 7.67 -35.79 18.78
CA SER A 222 7.67 -37.26 18.80
C SER A 222 6.25 -37.83 18.80
N SER A 223 5.33 -37.26 19.63
CA SER A 223 3.96 -37.72 19.68
C SER A 223 3.19 -37.54 18.35
N ILE A 224 3.39 -36.42 17.68
CA ILE A 224 2.82 -36.21 16.33
C ILE A 224 3.39 -37.25 15.35
N LYS A 225 4.70 -37.47 15.39
CA LYS A 225 5.39 -38.43 14.51
C LYS A 225 4.89 -39.86 14.77
N GLU A 226 4.83 -40.30 16.02
CA GLU A 226 4.29 -41.59 16.42
C GLU A 226 2.87 -41.82 15.89
N LYS A 227 1.99 -40.80 15.99
CA LYS A 227 0.62 -40.90 15.47
C LYS A 227 0.57 -41.02 13.96
N LEU A 228 1.45 -40.38 13.22
CA LEU A 228 1.52 -40.48 11.77
C LEU A 228 2.10 -41.85 11.34
N ASP A 229 3.08 -42.37 12.07
CA ASP A 229 3.71 -43.66 11.82
C ASP A 229 2.77 -44.84 12.15
N GLU A 230 1.87 -44.72 13.15
CA GLU A 230 0.80 -45.71 13.43
C GLU A 230 -0.09 -45.99 12.19
N TYR A 231 -0.25 -44.98 11.31
CA TYR A 231 -1.03 -45.11 10.07
C TYR A 231 -0.16 -45.29 8.81
N GLU A 232 1.11 -45.67 8.99
CA GLU A 232 2.08 -45.92 7.91
C GLU A 232 2.26 -44.70 6.96
N LEU A 233 2.14 -43.49 7.51
CA LEU A 233 2.29 -42.28 6.73
C LEU A 233 3.75 -41.80 6.76
N ASN A 234 4.45 -41.94 5.65
CA ASN A 234 5.82 -41.45 5.51
C ASN A 234 5.79 -39.91 5.53
N SER A 235 6.29 -39.33 6.61
CA SER A 235 6.28 -37.88 6.86
C SER A 235 7.45 -37.44 7.72
N GLU A 236 7.86 -36.20 7.57
CA GLU A 236 8.83 -35.55 8.45
C GLU A 236 8.11 -34.50 9.29
N VAL A 237 8.36 -34.51 10.59
CA VAL A 237 7.78 -33.53 11.53
C VAL A 237 8.89 -32.65 12.08
N THR A 238 8.80 -31.35 11.91
CA THR A 238 9.79 -30.39 12.41
C THR A 238 9.11 -29.27 13.20
N GLY A 239 9.59 -29.05 14.43
CA GLY A 239 9.16 -27.94 15.24
C GLY A 239 9.81 -26.63 14.81
N ARG A 240 8.99 -25.58 14.63
CA ARG A 240 9.46 -24.27 14.17
C ARG A 240 9.01 -23.17 15.12
N ARG A 241 9.96 -22.32 15.48
CA ARG A 241 9.66 -21.08 16.20
C ARG A 241 9.28 -19.97 15.22
N LYS A 242 8.23 -19.21 15.54
CA LYS A 242 7.90 -18.01 14.76
C LYS A 242 8.94 -16.92 14.96
N HIS A 243 9.18 -16.12 13.90
CA HIS A 243 10.10 -14.99 13.93
C HIS A 243 9.55 -13.84 14.81
N LEU A 244 10.45 -13.09 15.44
CA LEU A 244 10.12 -12.12 16.48
C LEU A 244 9.21 -10.98 15.98
N TYR A 245 9.54 -10.42 14.83
CA TYR A 245 8.75 -9.34 14.26
C TYR A 245 7.32 -9.78 13.91
N GLY A 246 7.14 -11.01 13.46
CA GLY A 246 5.82 -11.57 13.19
C GLY A 246 4.96 -11.69 14.46
N ILE A 247 5.58 -12.04 15.60
CA ILE A 247 4.90 -12.05 16.91
C ILE A 247 4.53 -10.61 17.29
N PHE A 248 5.47 -9.66 17.18
CA PHE A 248 5.24 -8.25 17.48
C PHE A 248 4.10 -7.65 16.64
N LYS A 249 4.06 -7.92 15.32
CA LYS A 249 2.96 -7.47 14.44
C LYS A 249 1.60 -8.00 14.88
N LYS A 250 1.52 -9.28 15.28
CA LYS A 250 0.28 -9.88 15.80
C LYS A 250 -0.17 -9.25 17.10
N MET A 251 0.75 -9.05 18.06
CA MET A 251 0.47 -8.37 19.31
C MET A 251 -0.11 -6.97 19.08
N LYS A 252 0.54 -6.20 18.16
CA LYS A 252 0.09 -4.85 17.81
C LYS A 252 -1.28 -4.84 17.11
N ALA A 253 -1.48 -5.72 16.13
CA ALA A 253 -2.71 -5.77 15.34
C ALA A 253 -3.93 -6.26 16.12
N GLN A 254 -3.73 -7.13 17.13
CA GLN A 254 -4.80 -7.70 17.93
C GLN A 254 -4.91 -7.09 19.34
N SER A 255 -4.05 -6.11 19.68
CA SER A 255 -3.94 -5.52 21.02
C SER A 255 -3.83 -6.57 22.13
N LYS A 256 -3.07 -7.66 21.87
CA LYS A 256 -2.89 -8.79 22.77
C LYS A 256 -1.50 -8.80 23.41
N SER A 257 -1.45 -9.30 24.67
CA SER A 257 -0.19 -9.61 25.35
C SER A 257 0.47 -10.87 24.75
N LEU A 258 1.76 -11.08 25.04
CA LEU A 258 2.50 -12.25 24.54
C LEU A 258 1.85 -13.58 24.96
N ASP A 259 1.35 -13.65 26.19
CA ASP A 259 0.69 -14.87 26.73
C ASP A 259 -0.64 -15.20 26.03
N GLN A 260 -1.27 -14.20 25.42
CA GLN A 260 -2.50 -14.35 24.63
C GLN A 260 -2.23 -14.68 23.15
N VAL A 261 -0.98 -14.59 22.70
CA VAL A 261 -0.57 -15.00 21.35
C VAL A 261 -0.30 -16.51 21.37
N LEU A 262 -1.35 -17.27 21.11
CA LEU A 262 -1.39 -18.74 21.24
C LEU A 262 -0.47 -19.50 20.27
N ASP A 263 0.09 -18.85 19.27
CA ASP A 263 0.81 -19.50 18.15
C ASP A 263 2.30 -19.14 18.09
N VAL A 264 2.94 -19.07 19.23
CA VAL A 264 4.41 -18.86 19.30
C VAL A 264 5.19 -20.05 18.70
N TYR A 265 4.63 -21.24 18.77
CA TYR A 265 5.21 -22.47 18.22
C TYR A 265 4.34 -23.03 17.11
N ALA A 266 4.98 -23.42 16.03
CA ALA A 266 4.35 -24.07 14.91
C ALA A 266 5.11 -25.37 14.59
N PHE A 267 4.38 -26.39 14.18
CA PHE A 267 4.97 -27.64 13.67
C PHE A 267 4.71 -27.72 12.17
N LYS A 268 5.72 -28.18 11.45
CA LYS A 268 5.65 -28.42 10.01
C LYS A 268 5.64 -29.93 9.81
N ILE A 269 4.73 -30.42 8.99
CA ILE A 269 4.67 -31.80 8.53
C ILE A 269 4.86 -31.78 7.02
N THR A 270 5.91 -32.43 6.52
CA THR A 270 6.14 -32.65 5.09
C THR A 270 5.79 -34.08 4.72
N THR A 271 5.13 -34.23 3.56
CA THR A 271 4.65 -35.51 3.03
C THR A 271 5.03 -35.63 1.54
N ASN A 272 4.84 -36.82 0.95
CA ASN A 272 5.23 -37.07 -0.43
C ASN A 272 4.14 -36.66 -1.44
N SER A 273 2.87 -36.64 -1.05
CA SER A 273 1.77 -36.33 -1.97
C SER A 273 0.70 -35.44 -1.34
N VAL A 274 -0.11 -34.79 -2.19
CA VAL A 274 -1.26 -33.97 -1.74
C VAL A 274 -2.26 -34.83 -0.96
N MET A 275 -2.49 -36.07 -1.37
CA MET A 275 -3.41 -36.95 -0.66
C MET A 275 -2.89 -37.29 0.74
N ASP A 276 -1.57 -37.45 0.90
CA ASP A 276 -0.94 -37.66 2.20
C ASP A 276 -1.08 -36.45 3.12
N CYS A 277 -1.12 -35.23 2.57
CA CYS A 277 -1.40 -34.04 3.35
C CYS A 277 -2.80 -34.10 3.99
N TYR A 278 -3.81 -34.50 3.23
CA TYR A 278 -5.19 -34.65 3.77
C TYR A 278 -5.31 -35.86 4.69
N LYS A 279 -4.58 -36.95 4.44
CA LYS A 279 -4.48 -38.08 5.36
C LYS A 279 -3.89 -37.68 6.69
N ALA A 280 -2.77 -36.90 6.67
CA ALA A 280 -2.15 -36.33 7.86
C ALA A 280 -3.11 -35.44 8.66
N LEU A 281 -3.88 -34.60 7.99
CA LEU A 281 -4.89 -33.76 8.63
C LEU A 281 -5.95 -34.61 9.36
N GLY A 282 -6.47 -35.67 8.70
CA GLY A 282 -7.44 -36.59 9.30
C GLY A 282 -6.90 -37.30 10.54
N ILE A 283 -5.65 -37.79 10.48
CA ILE A 283 -4.96 -38.44 11.61
C ILE A 283 -4.81 -37.46 12.78
N LEU A 284 -4.37 -36.22 12.51
CA LEU A 284 -4.20 -35.20 13.55
C LEU A 284 -5.51 -34.83 14.22
N HIS A 285 -6.58 -34.63 13.47
CA HIS A 285 -7.89 -34.25 14.02
C HIS A 285 -8.57 -35.42 14.77
N ASN A 286 -8.23 -36.65 14.43
CA ASN A 286 -8.67 -37.83 15.17
C ASN A 286 -7.90 -38.01 16.49
N SER A 287 -6.60 -37.66 16.50
CA SER A 287 -5.71 -37.85 17.66
C SER A 287 -5.68 -36.67 18.62
N PHE A 288 -5.93 -35.45 18.15
CA PHE A 288 -5.84 -34.21 18.90
C PHE A 288 -7.08 -33.35 18.66
N LYS A 289 -7.51 -32.61 19.68
CA LYS A 289 -8.69 -31.74 19.58
C LYS A 289 -8.39 -30.52 18.69
N PRO A 290 -9.08 -30.35 17.54
CA PRO A 290 -8.91 -29.16 16.70
C PRO A 290 -9.48 -27.92 17.36
N ILE A 291 -8.88 -26.75 17.05
CA ILE A 291 -9.33 -25.43 17.50
C ILE A 291 -10.23 -24.84 16.42
N GLU A 292 -11.48 -24.54 16.77
CA GLU A 292 -12.47 -23.97 15.88
C GLU A 292 -11.99 -22.62 15.26
N GLY A 293 -12.27 -22.42 13.96
CA GLY A 293 -11.88 -21.21 13.21
C GLY A 293 -10.38 -21.12 12.88
N ARG A 294 -9.57 -22.15 13.20
CA ARG A 294 -8.12 -22.17 12.93
C ARG A 294 -7.71 -23.04 11.73
N PHE A 295 -8.67 -23.62 11.04
CA PHE A 295 -8.45 -24.40 9.83
C PHE A 295 -8.39 -23.48 8.59
N LYS A 296 -7.36 -23.69 7.74
CA LYS A 296 -7.23 -23.01 6.45
C LYS A 296 -6.57 -23.94 5.45
N ASP A 297 -7.19 -24.11 4.29
CA ASP A 297 -6.68 -24.91 3.21
C ASP A 297 -6.11 -24.04 2.11
N TYR A 298 -4.79 -23.89 2.11
CA TYR A 298 -4.06 -23.19 1.05
C TYR A 298 -3.50 -24.15 -0.02
N ILE A 299 -3.81 -25.47 0.06
CA ILE A 299 -3.54 -26.40 -1.04
C ILE A 299 -4.63 -26.25 -2.09
N ALA A 300 -5.90 -26.27 -1.66
CA ALA A 300 -7.04 -26.09 -2.54
C ALA A 300 -7.12 -24.66 -3.11
N ILE A 301 -6.79 -23.65 -2.29
CA ILE A 301 -6.81 -22.23 -2.67
C ILE A 301 -5.45 -21.60 -2.33
N PRO A 302 -4.44 -21.70 -3.23
CA PRO A 302 -3.10 -21.16 -3.00
C PRO A 302 -3.10 -19.66 -2.81
N LYS A 303 -2.19 -19.14 -1.95
CA LYS A 303 -1.99 -17.69 -1.83
C LYS A 303 -1.42 -17.07 -3.10
N SER A 304 -1.53 -15.75 -3.24
CA SER A 304 -1.02 -14.98 -4.39
C SER A 304 0.49 -15.16 -4.65
N ASN A 305 1.28 -15.43 -3.60
CA ASN A 305 2.69 -15.74 -3.69
C ASN A 305 2.97 -17.23 -3.95
N SER A 306 1.97 -18.01 -4.41
CA SER A 306 2.03 -19.46 -4.67
C SER A 306 2.25 -20.33 -3.44
N TYR A 307 2.14 -19.78 -2.23
CA TYR A 307 2.22 -20.56 -1.00
C TYR A 307 1.06 -21.55 -0.89
N GLN A 308 1.39 -22.82 -0.67
CA GLN A 308 0.46 -23.93 -0.48
C GLN A 308 0.76 -24.64 0.85
N SER A 309 -0.23 -24.86 1.68
CA SER A 309 -0.14 -25.65 2.92
C SER A 309 -1.54 -25.77 3.54
N ILE A 310 -1.82 -26.85 4.21
CA ILE A 310 -2.96 -26.92 5.14
C ILE A 310 -2.48 -26.37 6.48
N HIS A 311 -3.23 -25.43 7.05
CA HIS A 311 -3.00 -24.91 8.39
C HIS A 311 -4.12 -25.36 9.31
N THR A 312 -3.76 -25.92 10.44
CA THR A 312 -4.73 -26.26 11.49
C THR A 312 -4.18 -25.93 12.87
N GLY A 313 -5.06 -25.54 13.78
CA GLY A 313 -4.73 -25.40 15.21
C GLY A 313 -5.23 -26.62 15.97
N ILE A 314 -4.38 -27.20 16.80
CA ILE A 314 -4.74 -28.34 17.67
C ILE A 314 -4.33 -28.08 19.11
N ILE A 315 -5.01 -28.74 20.06
CA ILE A 315 -4.65 -28.74 21.47
C ILE A 315 -3.94 -30.06 21.77
N THR A 316 -2.69 -29.95 22.27
CA THR A 316 -1.87 -31.12 22.63
C THR A 316 -2.31 -31.76 23.94
N PHE A 317 -1.75 -32.92 24.26
CA PHE A 317 -2.03 -33.65 25.54
C PHE A 317 -1.71 -32.83 26.80
N ASP A 318 -0.75 -31.91 26.70
CA ASP A 318 -0.38 -30.99 27.78
C ASP A 318 -1.24 -29.72 27.80
N GLY A 319 -2.35 -29.68 27.03
CA GLY A 319 -3.27 -28.54 26.94
C GLY A 319 -2.71 -27.33 26.18
N LEU A 320 -1.54 -27.46 25.53
CA LEU A 320 -0.94 -26.37 24.77
C LEU A 320 -1.56 -26.27 23.38
N PRO A 321 -2.05 -25.09 22.99
CA PRO A 321 -2.47 -24.84 21.63
C PRO A 321 -1.24 -24.66 20.72
N ILE A 322 -1.21 -25.38 19.61
CA ILE A 322 -0.16 -25.29 18.60
C ILE A 322 -0.77 -25.13 17.20
N GLU A 323 -0.03 -24.50 16.30
CA GLU A 323 -0.34 -24.44 14.88
C GLU A 323 0.44 -25.55 14.15
N VAL A 324 -0.24 -26.30 13.29
CA VAL A 324 0.38 -27.31 12.43
C VAL A 324 0.20 -26.91 10.98
N GLN A 325 1.29 -26.95 10.21
CA GLN A 325 1.35 -26.68 8.78
C GLN A 325 1.70 -27.99 8.05
N ILE A 326 0.83 -28.44 7.15
CA ILE A 326 0.98 -29.69 6.44
C ILE A 326 1.14 -29.35 4.95
N ARG A 327 2.16 -29.88 4.31
CA ARG A 327 2.46 -29.65 2.88
C ARG A 327 3.36 -30.74 2.30
N THR A 328 3.42 -30.82 0.98
CA THR A 328 4.37 -31.74 0.32
C THR A 328 5.80 -31.17 0.35
N ASN A 329 6.78 -32.02 0.04
CA ASN A 329 8.19 -31.57 -0.09
C ASN A 329 8.32 -30.47 -1.14
N ASP A 330 7.69 -30.58 -2.31
CA ASP A 330 7.70 -29.57 -3.37
C ASP A 330 7.06 -28.24 -2.92
N MET A 331 5.96 -28.31 -2.16
CA MET A 331 5.33 -27.13 -1.58
C MET A 331 6.20 -26.49 -0.51
N ASP A 332 6.98 -27.27 0.25
CA ASP A 332 7.94 -26.77 1.24
C ASP A 332 9.07 -26.00 0.57
N GLU A 333 9.65 -26.57 -0.49
CA GLU A 333 10.68 -25.90 -1.27
C GLU A 333 10.15 -24.58 -1.88
N LEU A 334 8.98 -24.64 -2.51
CA LEU A 334 8.37 -23.43 -3.08
C LEU A 334 8.06 -22.38 -2.01
N ALA A 335 7.65 -22.81 -0.81
CA ALA A 335 7.38 -21.90 0.30
C ALA A 335 8.66 -21.26 0.87
N GLU A 336 9.78 -21.95 0.93
CA GLU A 336 11.04 -21.40 1.48
C GLU A 336 11.81 -20.57 0.44
N TYR A 337 11.90 -21.04 -0.82
CA TYR A 337 12.70 -20.44 -1.88
C TYR A 337 11.91 -19.55 -2.86
N GLY A 338 10.58 -19.69 -2.95
CA GLY A 338 9.72 -18.87 -3.79
C GLY A 338 10.09 -18.90 -5.27
N VAL A 339 10.29 -17.71 -5.85
CA VAL A 339 10.70 -17.61 -7.27
C VAL A 339 12.06 -18.22 -7.56
N ALA A 340 12.91 -18.39 -6.55
CA ALA A 340 14.23 -19.04 -6.70
C ALA A 340 14.15 -20.57 -6.78
N ALA A 341 13.07 -21.21 -6.32
CA ALA A 341 12.92 -22.67 -6.32
C ALA A 341 13.07 -23.33 -7.71
N HIS A 342 12.81 -22.59 -8.78
CA HIS A 342 12.85 -23.14 -10.15
C HIS A 342 14.25 -23.33 -10.73
N TRP A 343 15.25 -22.61 -10.23
CA TRP A 343 16.64 -22.81 -10.70
C TRP A 343 17.25 -24.13 -10.20
N ILE A 344 16.59 -24.75 -9.19
CA ILE A 344 16.98 -26.08 -8.66
C ILE A 344 16.69 -27.19 -9.68
N TYR A 345 15.63 -27.07 -10.50
CA TYR A 345 15.21 -28.08 -11.46
C TYR A 345 15.32 -27.58 -12.90
N LYS A 346 16.50 -27.69 -13.51
CA LYS A 346 16.74 -27.45 -14.94
C LYS A 346 16.17 -28.58 -15.86
N THR A 347 15.00 -29.12 -15.56
CA THR A 347 14.37 -30.16 -16.41
C THR A 347 13.04 -29.66 -16.98
N GLY A 348 13.14 -29.13 -18.21
CA GLY A 348 12.09 -29.16 -19.24
C GLY A 348 10.73 -28.54 -18.98
N SER A 349 10.48 -27.36 -19.58
CA SER A 349 9.22 -27.01 -20.24
C SER A 349 7.96 -26.59 -19.44
N LYS A 350 7.99 -26.31 -18.15
CA LYS A 350 6.85 -25.59 -17.53
C LYS A 350 7.34 -24.39 -16.72
N GLU A 351 6.90 -23.19 -17.11
CA GLU A 351 7.16 -21.98 -16.32
C GLU A 351 6.68 -22.17 -14.86
N ASN A 352 7.54 -21.84 -13.90
CA ASN A 352 7.19 -21.91 -12.48
C ASN A 352 6.00 -20.99 -12.16
N PRO A 353 4.93 -21.49 -11.53
CA PRO A 353 3.77 -20.69 -11.16
C PRO A 353 4.13 -19.43 -10.34
N ALA A 354 5.16 -19.47 -9.49
CA ALA A 354 5.65 -18.33 -8.74
C ALA A 354 6.27 -17.26 -9.65
N GLN A 355 7.05 -17.65 -10.67
CA GLN A 355 7.64 -16.72 -11.64
C GLN A 355 6.57 -16.06 -12.51
N VAL A 356 5.60 -16.84 -13.01
CA VAL A 356 4.47 -16.32 -13.80
C VAL A 356 3.69 -15.26 -12.99
N ARG A 357 3.40 -15.55 -11.73
CA ARG A 357 2.70 -14.61 -10.85
C ARG A 357 3.54 -13.38 -10.52
N ALA A 358 4.83 -13.55 -10.28
CA ALA A 358 5.75 -12.43 -10.04
C ALA A 358 5.86 -11.51 -11.26
N LYS A 359 6.02 -12.07 -12.48
CA LYS A 359 6.01 -11.31 -13.75
C LYS A 359 4.68 -10.56 -13.93
N ARG A 360 3.55 -11.22 -13.69
CA ARG A 360 2.22 -10.58 -13.78
C ARG A 360 2.08 -9.42 -12.79
N TRP A 361 2.52 -9.60 -11.56
CA TRP A 361 2.51 -8.54 -10.54
C TRP A 361 3.38 -7.34 -10.96
N VAL A 362 4.61 -7.57 -11.43
CA VAL A 362 5.49 -6.50 -11.94
C VAL A 362 4.84 -5.74 -13.09
N ASN A 363 4.23 -6.46 -14.06
CA ASN A 363 3.54 -5.83 -15.19
C ASN A 363 2.35 -4.97 -14.73
N THR A 364 1.57 -5.43 -13.73
CA THR A 364 0.49 -4.63 -13.14
C THR A 364 1.01 -3.33 -12.52
N LEU A 365 2.13 -3.37 -11.80
CA LEU A 365 2.75 -2.17 -11.24
C LEU A 365 3.27 -1.22 -12.33
N MET A 366 3.81 -1.75 -13.42
CA MET A 366 4.24 -0.95 -14.58
C MET A 366 3.06 -0.26 -15.29
N GLU A 367 1.90 -0.93 -15.40
CA GLU A 367 0.67 -0.31 -15.93
C GLU A 367 0.17 0.82 -15.00
N VAL A 368 0.18 0.58 -13.70
CA VAL A 368 -0.18 1.61 -12.71
C VAL A 368 0.73 2.84 -12.85
N ARG A 369 2.03 2.64 -13.02
CA ARG A 369 3.00 3.75 -13.19
C ARG A 369 2.69 4.62 -14.40
N LYS A 370 2.26 4.05 -15.52
CA LYS A 370 1.89 4.81 -16.73
C LYS A 370 0.71 5.76 -16.49
N ASN A 371 -0.16 5.43 -15.54
CA ASN A 371 -1.40 6.14 -15.26
C ASN A 371 -1.32 7.08 -14.05
N VAL A 372 -0.20 7.11 -13.32
CA VAL A 372 0.01 7.93 -12.12
C VAL A 372 1.10 8.96 -12.41
N GLU A 373 0.77 10.25 -12.35
CA GLU A 373 1.70 11.35 -12.64
C GLU A 373 2.56 11.69 -11.40
N ASP A 374 2.00 11.58 -10.19
CA ASP A 374 2.68 11.91 -8.93
C ASP A 374 3.53 10.73 -8.41
N PRO A 375 4.85 10.94 -8.22
CA PRO A 375 5.73 9.93 -7.64
C PRO A 375 5.30 9.44 -6.25
N GLN A 376 4.71 10.31 -5.41
CA GLN A 376 4.26 9.96 -4.06
C GLN A 376 3.04 9.03 -4.08
N ASP A 377 2.06 9.34 -4.93
CA ASP A 377 0.91 8.48 -5.18
C ASP A 377 1.32 7.09 -5.65
N PHE A 378 2.35 7.02 -6.50
CA PHE A 378 2.88 5.75 -6.97
C PHE A 378 3.49 4.90 -5.84
N ILE A 379 4.31 5.51 -4.95
CA ILE A 379 4.87 4.80 -3.79
C ILE A 379 3.76 4.29 -2.86
N GLU A 380 2.73 5.10 -2.59
CA GLU A 380 1.63 4.71 -1.71
C GLU A 380 0.85 3.52 -2.30
N ILE A 381 0.59 3.54 -3.60
CA ILE A 381 -0.05 2.44 -4.33
C ILE A 381 0.80 1.17 -4.23
N VAL A 382 2.11 1.29 -4.43
CA VAL A 382 3.04 0.17 -4.32
C VAL A 382 3.07 -0.40 -2.90
N LYS A 383 3.25 0.44 -1.88
CA LYS A 383 3.25 0.01 -0.47
C LYS A 383 1.97 -0.73 -0.10
N THR A 384 0.82 -0.24 -0.58
CA THR A 384 -0.48 -0.90 -0.37
C THR A 384 -0.57 -2.25 -1.09
N GLY A 385 -0.02 -2.35 -2.31
CA GLY A 385 0.00 -3.59 -3.11
C GLY A 385 1.03 -4.62 -2.65
N LEU A 386 1.99 -4.25 -1.80
CA LEU A 386 3.01 -5.14 -1.26
C LEU A 386 2.52 -5.98 -0.07
N VAL A 387 1.45 -5.56 0.64
CA VAL A 387 0.95 -6.27 1.82
C VAL A 387 -0.02 -7.39 1.39
N PRO A 388 0.32 -8.67 1.58
CA PRO A 388 -0.53 -9.78 1.15
C PRO A 388 -1.54 -10.14 2.26
N ASN A 389 -2.66 -9.46 2.27
CA ASN A 389 -3.87 -9.91 2.94
C ASN A 389 -4.96 -9.95 1.88
N GLU A 390 -5.18 -11.12 1.28
CA GLU A 390 -6.05 -11.30 0.13
C GLU A 390 -7.32 -12.06 0.52
N ILE A 391 -8.39 -11.73 -0.18
CA ILE A 391 -9.64 -12.44 -0.16
C ILE A 391 -9.91 -13.01 -1.56
N TYR A 392 -10.61 -14.13 -1.61
CA TYR A 392 -11.01 -14.80 -2.85
C TYR A 392 -12.51 -14.74 -2.96
N VAL A 393 -13.00 -14.06 -3.99
CA VAL A 393 -14.43 -13.89 -4.26
C VAL A 393 -14.76 -14.44 -5.65
N PHE A 394 -16.01 -14.81 -5.87
CA PHE A 394 -16.44 -15.50 -7.07
C PHE A 394 -17.28 -14.59 -7.97
N THR A 395 -17.08 -14.71 -9.29
CA THR A 395 -18.03 -14.21 -10.26
C THR A 395 -19.26 -15.12 -10.32
N PRO A 396 -20.42 -14.67 -10.85
CA PRO A 396 -21.57 -15.55 -11.07
C PRO A 396 -21.31 -16.75 -11.98
N LYS A 397 -20.23 -16.69 -12.78
CA LYS A 397 -19.77 -17.78 -13.65
C LYS A 397 -18.86 -18.78 -12.95
N GLY A 398 -18.46 -18.51 -11.69
CA GLY A 398 -17.58 -19.34 -10.92
C GLY A 398 -16.09 -19.00 -11.02
N ASP A 399 -15.73 -17.93 -11.75
CA ASP A 399 -14.33 -17.48 -11.80
C ASP A 399 -13.89 -16.89 -10.45
N ILE A 400 -12.68 -17.19 -10.03
CA ILE A 400 -12.11 -16.69 -8.78
C ILE A 400 -11.39 -15.37 -9.03
N ILE A 401 -11.78 -14.33 -8.31
CA ILE A 401 -11.12 -13.02 -8.31
C ILE A 401 -10.41 -12.83 -6.97
N GLU A 402 -9.11 -12.60 -7.05
CA GLU A 402 -8.27 -12.30 -5.89
C GLU A 402 -8.25 -10.79 -5.65
N LEU A 403 -8.53 -10.36 -4.42
CA LEU A 403 -8.55 -8.96 -4.01
C LEU A 403 -7.85 -8.77 -2.66
N PRO A 404 -7.25 -7.61 -2.38
CA PRO A 404 -6.76 -7.27 -1.03
C PRO A 404 -7.88 -7.33 0.01
N LYS A 405 -7.57 -7.75 1.24
CA LYS A 405 -8.53 -7.75 2.35
C LYS A 405 -9.03 -6.32 2.61
N GLY A 406 -10.34 -6.18 2.78
CA GLY A 406 -11.02 -4.90 2.92
C GLY A 406 -11.39 -4.24 1.59
N SER A 407 -11.18 -4.93 0.46
CA SER A 407 -11.70 -4.52 -0.85
C SER A 407 -13.21 -4.53 -0.86
N THR A 408 -13.78 -3.67 -1.68
CA THR A 408 -15.21 -3.44 -1.82
C THR A 408 -15.73 -4.00 -3.15
N PRO A 409 -17.05 -4.09 -3.36
CA PRO A 409 -17.63 -4.40 -4.67
C PRO A 409 -17.17 -3.50 -5.80
N ILE A 410 -16.75 -2.26 -5.52
CA ILE A 410 -16.14 -1.36 -6.50
C ILE A 410 -14.78 -1.92 -6.94
N ASP A 411 -13.93 -2.34 -6.00
CA ASP A 411 -12.65 -2.99 -6.33
C ASP A 411 -12.84 -4.23 -7.20
N PHE A 412 -13.84 -5.06 -6.86
CA PHE A 412 -14.20 -6.23 -7.63
C PHE A 412 -14.63 -5.87 -9.05
N ALA A 413 -15.47 -4.85 -9.22
CA ALA A 413 -15.94 -4.40 -10.52
C ALA A 413 -14.77 -3.98 -11.44
N PHE A 414 -13.80 -3.22 -10.91
CA PHE A 414 -12.58 -2.83 -11.64
C PHE A 414 -11.63 -3.99 -11.86
N ALA A 415 -11.60 -4.99 -10.98
CA ALA A 415 -10.79 -6.19 -11.17
C ALA A 415 -11.31 -7.05 -12.33
N VAL A 416 -12.63 -7.16 -12.48
CA VAL A 416 -13.27 -7.87 -13.62
C VAL A 416 -12.99 -7.11 -14.92
N HIS A 417 -13.43 -5.85 -15.03
CA HIS A 417 -13.19 -5.00 -16.19
C HIS A 417 -13.33 -3.52 -15.82
N SER A 418 -12.46 -2.66 -16.37
CA SER A 418 -12.50 -1.23 -16.08
C SER A 418 -13.84 -0.59 -16.43
N ASP A 419 -14.45 -1.04 -17.53
CA ASP A 419 -15.76 -0.56 -18.00
C ASP A 419 -16.90 -0.91 -17.02
N ILE A 420 -16.87 -2.13 -16.47
CA ILE A 420 -17.83 -2.56 -15.43
C ILE A 420 -17.66 -1.70 -14.18
N GLY A 421 -16.39 -1.40 -13.81
CA GLY A 421 -16.07 -0.54 -12.67
C GLY A 421 -16.60 0.88 -12.84
N ILE A 422 -16.38 1.50 -14.00
CA ILE A 422 -16.81 2.87 -14.29
C ILE A 422 -18.33 3.01 -14.27
N HIS A 423 -19.04 2.01 -14.75
CA HIS A 423 -20.50 1.98 -14.85
C HIS A 423 -21.19 1.29 -13.66
N CYS A 424 -20.47 0.97 -12.60
CA CYS A 424 -20.99 0.31 -11.41
C CYS A 424 -22.00 1.21 -10.69
N ARG A 425 -23.27 0.77 -10.63
CA ARG A 425 -24.36 1.43 -9.91
C ARG A 425 -24.71 0.73 -8.61
N GLY A 426 -24.52 -0.58 -8.54
CA GLY A 426 -24.87 -1.39 -7.38
C GLY A 426 -24.27 -2.79 -7.48
N CYS A 427 -24.48 -3.59 -6.44
CA CYS A 427 -24.02 -4.96 -6.43
C CYS A 427 -24.99 -5.90 -5.71
N ARG A 428 -24.82 -7.20 -5.96
CA ARG A 428 -25.41 -8.28 -5.18
C ARG A 428 -24.28 -9.16 -4.62
N ILE A 429 -24.34 -9.43 -3.34
CA ILE A 429 -23.46 -10.36 -2.64
C ILE A 429 -24.29 -11.59 -2.27
N ASN A 430 -23.88 -12.77 -2.72
CA ASN A 430 -24.63 -14.02 -2.51
C ASN A 430 -26.09 -13.89 -2.92
N LYS A 431 -26.35 -13.27 -4.09
CA LYS A 431 -27.68 -12.97 -4.69
C LYS A 431 -28.47 -11.84 -4.00
N ASN A 432 -28.10 -11.38 -2.81
CA ASN A 432 -28.76 -10.29 -2.09
C ASN A 432 -28.18 -8.92 -2.48
N LEU A 433 -29.04 -7.90 -2.61
CA LEU A 433 -28.59 -6.53 -2.82
C LEU A 433 -27.72 -6.07 -1.64
N ALA A 434 -26.59 -5.44 -1.94
CA ALA A 434 -25.65 -4.96 -0.93
C ALA A 434 -25.09 -3.57 -1.30
N PRO A 435 -24.65 -2.78 -0.31
CA PRO A 435 -23.96 -1.52 -0.56
C PRO A 435 -22.63 -1.77 -1.30
N ILE A 436 -22.26 -0.84 -2.19
CA ILE A 436 -21.01 -0.95 -2.99
C ILE A 436 -19.73 -0.64 -2.20
N ASN A 437 -19.86 -0.11 -0.99
CA ASN A 437 -18.75 0.28 -0.09
C ASN A 437 -18.51 -0.72 1.05
N VAL A 438 -19.23 -1.82 1.10
CA VAL A 438 -19.08 -2.86 2.13
C VAL A 438 -17.79 -3.67 1.87
N PRO A 439 -16.96 -3.95 2.90
CA PRO A 439 -15.83 -4.84 2.73
C PRO A 439 -16.26 -6.26 2.36
N LEU A 440 -15.61 -6.82 1.35
CA LEU A 440 -15.86 -8.19 0.88
C LEU A 440 -15.14 -9.22 1.75
N GLU A 441 -15.70 -10.43 1.83
CA GLU A 441 -15.14 -11.59 2.52
C GLU A 441 -14.87 -12.74 1.55
N SER A 442 -13.90 -13.60 1.89
CA SER A 442 -13.61 -14.79 1.07
C SER A 442 -14.81 -15.72 0.98
N GLY A 443 -15.03 -16.28 -0.20
CA GLY A 443 -16.13 -17.22 -0.47
C GLY A 443 -17.42 -16.57 -0.96
N GLN A 444 -17.52 -15.25 -0.98
CA GLN A 444 -18.70 -14.53 -1.48
C GLN A 444 -18.77 -14.55 -3.00
N THR A 445 -19.99 -14.70 -3.56
CA THR A 445 -20.27 -14.53 -4.99
C THR A 445 -20.80 -13.13 -5.26
N ILE A 446 -20.11 -12.38 -6.14
CA ILE A 446 -20.39 -10.97 -6.39
C ILE A 446 -20.92 -10.78 -7.80
N SER A 447 -22.07 -10.09 -7.92
CA SER A 447 -22.65 -9.66 -9.19
C SER A 447 -22.78 -8.14 -9.21
N ILE A 448 -22.19 -7.48 -10.23
CA ILE A 448 -22.23 -6.03 -10.39
C ILE A 448 -23.44 -5.63 -11.23
N ILE A 449 -24.14 -4.60 -10.80
CA ILE A 449 -25.24 -3.96 -11.53
C ILE A 449 -24.65 -2.70 -12.17
N THR A 450 -24.71 -2.63 -13.49
CA THR A 450 -24.16 -1.51 -14.26
C THR A 450 -25.25 -0.58 -14.79
N ASP A 451 -24.87 0.68 -15.04
CA ASP A 451 -25.70 1.68 -15.71
C ASP A 451 -25.10 2.04 -17.08
N LYS A 452 -25.85 2.70 -17.94
CA LYS A 452 -25.38 3.22 -19.24
C LYS A 452 -24.49 4.46 -19.08
N ILE A 453 -24.63 5.19 -17.97
CA ILE A 453 -23.89 6.42 -17.68
C ILE A 453 -22.78 6.11 -16.67
N PRO A 454 -21.55 6.63 -16.86
CA PRO A 454 -20.48 6.51 -15.87
C PRO A 454 -20.91 7.02 -14.50
N GLN A 455 -20.74 6.19 -13.46
CA GLN A 455 -21.16 6.47 -12.08
C GLN A 455 -19.98 6.82 -11.15
N ALA A 456 -18.75 6.89 -11.71
CA ALA A 456 -17.56 7.13 -10.90
C ALA A 456 -17.69 8.41 -10.05
N ASN A 457 -17.48 8.26 -8.74
CA ASN A 457 -17.63 9.30 -7.73
C ASN A 457 -16.31 9.50 -6.98
N PRO A 458 -15.89 10.74 -6.63
CA PRO A 458 -14.72 11.00 -5.80
C PRO A 458 -14.69 10.23 -4.48
N SER A 459 -15.85 10.05 -3.82
CA SER A 459 -15.95 9.29 -2.56
C SER A 459 -15.53 7.81 -2.68
N TRP A 460 -15.52 7.26 -3.89
CA TRP A 460 -15.03 5.91 -4.11
C TRP A 460 -13.55 5.75 -3.80
N LEU A 461 -12.76 6.83 -3.96
CA LEU A 461 -11.32 6.83 -3.63
C LEU A 461 -11.04 6.55 -2.15
N ASP A 462 -11.99 6.87 -1.26
CA ASP A 462 -11.85 6.66 0.18
C ASP A 462 -12.10 5.20 0.59
N VAL A 463 -12.90 4.47 -0.20
CA VAL A 463 -13.33 3.12 0.12
C VAL A 463 -12.59 2.02 -0.66
N VAL A 464 -12.09 2.32 -1.87
CA VAL A 464 -11.35 1.34 -2.68
C VAL A 464 -9.96 1.06 -2.14
N ARG A 465 -9.53 -0.19 -2.28
CA ARG A 465 -8.22 -0.68 -1.82
C ARG A 465 -7.27 -1.01 -2.96
N THR A 466 -7.79 -1.39 -4.12
CA THR A 466 -6.94 -1.81 -5.24
C THR A 466 -6.35 -0.61 -5.98
N SER A 467 -5.08 -0.73 -6.38
CA SER A 467 -4.39 0.26 -7.20
C SER A 467 -5.07 0.48 -8.55
N ARG A 468 -5.58 -0.60 -9.16
CA ARG A 468 -6.29 -0.57 -10.44
C ARG A 468 -7.57 0.27 -10.36
N ALA A 469 -8.40 0.04 -9.32
CA ALA A 469 -9.61 0.85 -9.11
C ALA A 469 -9.26 2.32 -8.89
N ARG A 470 -8.29 2.63 -7.99
CA ARG A 470 -7.85 4.01 -7.74
C ARG A 470 -7.38 4.73 -8.99
N SER A 471 -6.51 4.09 -9.77
CA SER A 471 -5.96 4.65 -11.00
C SER A 471 -7.08 4.92 -12.02
N SER A 472 -7.96 3.93 -12.25
CA SER A 472 -9.08 4.06 -13.19
C SER A 472 -10.09 5.15 -12.76
N ILE A 473 -10.44 5.20 -11.47
CA ILE A 473 -11.32 6.24 -10.92
C ILE A 473 -10.68 7.63 -11.10
N ARG A 474 -9.40 7.80 -10.75
CA ARG A 474 -8.69 9.08 -10.92
C ARG A 474 -8.66 9.55 -12.38
N SER A 475 -8.43 8.64 -13.33
CA SER A 475 -8.46 8.95 -14.76
C SER A 475 -9.83 9.48 -15.19
N VAL A 476 -10.92 8.77 -14.86
CA VAL A 476 -12.29 9.21 -15.20
C VAL A 476 -12.65 10.52 -14.52
N LEU A 477 -12.27 10.68 -13.23
CA LEU A 477 -12.52 11.92 -12.50
C LEU A 477 -11.73 13.11 -13.06
N LYS A 478 -10.54 12.89 -13.60
CA LYS A 478 -9.73 13.92 -14.27
C LYS A 478 -10.48 14.48 -15.47
N ASP A 479 -11.05 13.62 -16.33
CA ASP A 479 -11.81 14.03 -17.49
C ASP A 479 -13.13 14.73 -17.11
N LEU A 480 -13.82 14.23 -16.11
CA LEU A 480 -15.03 14.86 -15.56
C LEU A 480 -14.73 16.20 -14.87
N LYS A 481 -13.60 16.28 -14.14
CA LYS A 481 -13.12 17.51 -13.49
C LYS A 481 -12.84 18.59 -14.51
N ILE A 482 -12.17 18.27 -15.61
CA ILE A 482 -11.87 19.21 -16.71
C ILE A 482 -13.16 19.77 -17.31
N SER A 483 -14.13 18.91 -17.62
CA SER A 483 -15.43 19.35 -18.18
C SER A 483 -16.22 20.25 -17.23
N LYS A 484 -16.30 19.88 -15.94
CA LYS A 484 -16.96 20.70 -14.91
C LYS A 484 -16.19 21.99 -14.63
N ALA A 485 -14.86 21.93 -14.58
CA ALA A 485 -13.99 23.09 -14.41
C ALA A 485 -14.21 24.12 -15.52
N ARG A 486 -14.34 23.69 -16.81
CA ARG A 486 -14.65 24.61 -17.92
C ARG A 486 -15.97 25.33 -17.71
N LYS A 487 -17.04 24.59 -17.37
CA LYS A 487 -18.36 25.19 -17.12
C LYS A 487 -18.33 26.19 -15.97
N PHE A 488 -17.69 25.80 -14.87
CA PHE A 488 -17.54 26.63 -13.70
C PHE A 488 -16.66 27.85 -13.98
N GLY A 489 -15.49 27.68 -14.61
CA GLY A 489 -14.60 28.77 -15.02
C GLY A 489 -15.27 29.77 -15.94
N LYS A 490 -16.13 29.30 -16.86
CA LYS A 490 -16.96 30.18 -17.69
C LYS A 490 -17.94 30.99 -16.85
N SER A 491 -18.65 30.35 -15.91
CA SER A 491 -19.62 31.03 -15.04
C SER A 491 -18.99 32.13 -14.21
N ILE A 492 -17.87 31.83 -13.52
CA ILE A 492 -17.19 32.84 -12.67
C ILE A 492 -16.52 33.95 -13.48
N LEU A 493 -16.01 33.66 -14.68
CA LEU A 493 -15.44 34.70 -15.55
C LEU A 493 -16.56 35.60 -16.13
N GLU A 494 -17.69 35.05 -16.57
CA GLU A 494 -18.85 35.81 -17.02
C GLU A 494 -19.44 36.68 -15.89
N GLN A 495 -19.44 36.17 -14.65
CA GLN A 495 -19.88 36.92 -13.49
C GLN A 495 -18.90 38.07 -13.16
N ALA A 496 -17.58 37.84 -13.28
CA ALA A 496 -16.58 38.90 -13.08
C ALA A 496 -16.64 39.99 -14.18
N LEU A 497 -17.12 39.68 -15.39
CA LEU A 497 -17.30 40.60 -16.50
C LEU A 497 -18.68 41.28 -16.53
N ALA A 498 -19.65 40.75 -15.79
CA ALA A 498 -21.04 41.23 -15.78
C ALA A 498 -21.18 42.72 -15.38
N PRO A 499 -20.47 43.29 -14.38
CA PRO A 499 -20.54 44.70 -14.02
C PRO A 499 -20.17 45.64 -15.16
N HIS A 500 -19.38 45.15 -16.15
CA HIS A 500 -18.96 45.92 -17.31
C HIS A 500 -19.77 45.61 -18.57
N GLU A 501 -20.87 44.86 -18.45
CA GLU A 501 -21.76 44.44 -19.54
C GLU A 501 -21.04 43.63 -20.64
N ILE A 502 -19.87 43.06 -20.35
CA ILE A 502 -19.06 42.31 -21.29
C ILE A 502 -19.48 40.83 -21.24
N LYS A 503 -19.86 40.27 -22.43
CA LYS A 503 -20.12 38.83 -22.58
C LYS A 503 -18.96 38.20 -23.33
N LEU A 504 -18.44 37.06 -22.84
CA LEU A 504 -17.32 36.32 -23.44
C LEU A 504 -17.51 36.06 -24.94
N ARG A 505 -18.75 35.79 -25.39
CA ARG A 505 -19.08 35.54 -26.80
C ARG A 505 -18.94 36.77 -27.70
N ASN A 506 -18.98 37.99 -27.11
CA ASN A 506 -18.93 39.24 -27.86
C ASN A 506 -17.50 39.77 -28.02
N ILE A 507 -16.48 39.14 -27.40
CA ILE A 507 -15.10 39.54 -27.50
C ILE A 507 -14.55 39.16 -28.88
N PRO A 508 -13.99 40.12 -29.67
CA PRO A 508 -13.42 39.84 -30.98
C PRO A 508 -12.29 38.82 -30.89
N LYS A 509 -12.26 37.86 -31.86
CA LYS A 509 -11.28 36.75 -31.85
C LYS A 509 -9.84 37.24 -31.80
N ASN A 510 -9.50 38.27 -32.57
CA ASN A 510 -8.16 38.86 -32.62
C ASN A 510 -7.71 39.43 -31.26
N ARG A 511 -8.60 40.02 -30.46
CA ARG A 511 -8.30 40.53 -29.13
C ARG A 511 -8.17 39.39 -28.13
N MET A 512 -9.01 38.35 -28.24
CA MET A 512 -8.89 37.15 -27.43
C MET A 512 -7.58 36.39 -27.69
N GLU A 513 -7.13 36.27 -28.93
CA GLU A 513 -5.85 35.65 -29.30
C GLU A 513 -4.66 36.44 -28.72
N LYS A 514 -4.71 37.77 -28.77
CA LYS A 514 -3.67 38.62 -28.16
C LYS A 514 -3.63 38.44 -26.64
N LEU A 515 -4.79 38.39 -25.97
CA LEU A 515 -4.90 38.10 -24.54
C LEU A 515 -4.30 36.74 -24.23
N LEU A 516 -4.72 35.69 -24.96
CA LEU A 516 -4.22 34.33 -24.71
C LEU A 516 -2.69 34.24 -24.86
N SER A 517 -2.12 34.94 -25.87
CA SER A 517 -0.69 35.01 -26.07
C SER A 517 0.03 35.74 -24.94
N SER A 518 -0.54 36.87 -24.43
CA SER A 518 0.06 37.65 -23.34
C SER A 518 0.08 36.88 -22.00
N ILE A 519 -0.89 35.99 -21.77
CA ILE A 519 -0.99 35.19 -20.56
C ILE A 519 -0.43 33.75 -20.73
N ASN A 520 0.18 33.46 -21.88
CA ASN A 520 0.81 32.18 -22.22
C ASN A 520 -0.15 30.98 -22.13
N VAL A 521 -1.38 31.14 -22.69
CA VAL A 521 -2.42 30.10 -22.73
C VAL A 521 -2.77 29.77 -24.19
N LYS A 522 -2.86 28.48 -24.53
CA LYS A 522 -3.03 28.03 -25.91
C LYS A 522 -4.47 28.19 -26.45
N SER A 523 -5.47 28.25 -25.57
CA SER A 523 -6.88 28.32 -26.00
C SER A 523 -7.80 28.85 -24.90
N VAL A 524 -8.96 29.39 -25.30
CA VAL A 524 -10.04 29.80 -24.36
C VAL A 524 -10.50 28.61 -23.49
N ARG A 525 -10.49 27.40 -24.05
CA ARG A 525 -10.85 26.19 -23.27
C ARG A 525 -9.89 25.97 -22.13
N GLN A 526 -8.59 26.06 -22.38
CA GLN A 526 -7.56 25.94 -21.34
C GLN A 526 -7.67 27.07 -20.32
N LEU A 527 -7.92 28.32 -20.76
CA LEU A 527 -8.13 29.46 -19.86
C LEU A 527 -9.27 29.21 -18.88
N LEU A 528 -10.43 28.74 -19.40
CA LEU A 528 -11.58 28.42 -18.57
C LEU A 528 -11.31 27.24 -17.61
N GLU A 529 -10.50 26.25 -18.01
CA GLU A 529 -10.07 25.16 -17.13
C GLU A 529 -9.17 25.66 -16.00
N GLU A 530 -8.20 26.54 -16.32
CA GLU A 530 -7.29 27.10 -15.33
C GLU A 530 -8.04 28.01 -14.33
N ILE A 531 -9.01 28.78 -14.80
CA ILE A 531 -9.89 29.59 -13.94
C ILE A 531 -10.74 28.69 -13.05
N GLY A 532 -11.47 27.74 -13.63
CA GLY A 532 -12.37 26.85 -12.90
C GLY A 532 -11.67 25.86 -11.96
N SER A 533 -10.39 25.54 -12.19
CA SER A 533 -9.57 24.76 -11.27
C SER A 533 -8.86 25.57 -10.18
N GLY A 534 -9.02 26.91 -10.19
CA GLY A 534 -8.36 27.81 -9.24
C GLY A 534 -6.89 28.09 -9.50
N LYS A 535 -6.34 27.60 -10.63
CA LYS A 535 -4.95 27.88 -11.04
C LYS A 535 -4.74 29.36 -11.46
N ARG A 536 -5.83 30.03 -11.87
CA ARG A 536 -5.79 31.42 -12.34
C ARG A 536 -7.00 32.18 -11.80
N SER A 537 -6.79 33.38 -11.30
CA SER A 537 -7.87 34.23 -10.79
C SER A 537 -8.75 34.75 -11.90
N SER A 538 -10.06 34.55 -11.80
CA SER A 538 -11.06 35.09 -12.74
C SER A 538 -11.05 36.61 -12.81
N LEU A 539 -10.79 37.29 -11.67
CA LEU A 539 -10.74 38.75 -11.57
C LEU A 539 -9.54 39.34 -12.31
N VAL A 540 -8.34 38.71 -12.18
CA VAL A 540 -7.15 39.16 -12.90
C VAL A 540 -7.38 38.99 -14.39
N VAL A 541 -7.99 37.90 -14.84
CA VAL A 541 -8.31 37.67 -16.24
C VAL A 541 -9.37 38.64 -16.74
N ALA A 542 -10.41 38.91 -15.95
CA ALA A 542 -11.45 39.89 -16.28
C ALA A 542 -10.87 41.29 -16.47
N HIS A 543 -9.99 41.73 -15.53
CA HIS A 543 -9.28 43.00 -15.62
C HIS A 543 -8.42 43.10 -16.87
N GLN A 544 -7.67 42.04 -17.22
CA GLN A 544 -6.89 41.97 -18.45
C GLN A 544 -7.79 42.05 -19.70
N ILE A 545 -8.95 41.37 -19.71
CA ILE A 545 -9.93 41.46 -20.82
C ILE A 545 -10.42 42.90 -20.97
N ILE A 546 -10.74 43.57 -19.89
CA ILE A 546 -11.21 44.94 -19.90
C ILE A 546 -10.14 45.89 -20.45
N GLN A 547 -8.87 45.77 -20.01
CA GLN A 547 -7.75 46.52 -20.57
C GLN A 547 -7.56 46.31 -22.06
N PHE A 548 -7.65 45.07 -22.55
CA PHE A 548 -7.56 44.75 -23.96
C PHE A 548 -8.74 45.25 -24.83
N LEU A 549 -9.85 45.62 -24.21
CA LEU A 549 -11.03 46.18 -24.89
C LEU A 549 -11.05 47.69 -24.95
N ASP A 550 -10.02 48.38 -24.41
CA ASP A 550 -9.91 49.85 -24.36
C ASP A 550 -11.10 50.55 -23.66
N PHE A 551 -11.58 49.96 -22.57
CA PHE A 551 -12.52 50.63 -21.69
C PHE A 551 -11.80 51.59 -20.76
N ASP A 552 -12.22 52.88 -20.69
CA ASP A 552 -11.71 53.89 -19.75
C ASP A 552 -11.86 53.38 -18.31
N GLN A 553 -10.73 53.41 -17.62
CA GLN A 553 -10.65 52.91 -16.25
C GLN A 553 -10.91 54.03 -15.25
N THR A 554 -11.88 53.84 -14.37
CA THR A 554 -11.79 54.48 -13.03
C THR A 554 -12.55 53.77 -11.93
N ASP A 555 -13.23 52.67 -12.17
CA ASP A 555 -13.94 51.97 -11.09
C ASP A 555 -13.17 50.71 -10.65
N LEU A 556 -12.66 50.75 -9.41
CA LEU A 556 -12.16 49.60 -8.67
C LEU A 556 -13.25 48.51 -8.69
N ILE A 557 -12.92 47.36 -9.22
CA ILE A 557 -13.81 46.19 -9.21
C ILE A 557 -14.11 45.82 -7.77
N GLU A 558 -15.26 46.22 -7.24
CA GLU A 558 -15.81 45.63 -6.04
C GLU A 558 -16.09 44.16 -6.30
N PHE A 559 -15.53 43.30 -5.45
CA PHE A 559 -15.71 41.84 -5.53
C PHE A 559 -17.20 41.50 -5.41
N SER A 560 -17.86 41.24 -6.54
CA SER A 560 -19.18 40.64 -6.51
C SER A 560 -19.04 39.20 -5.97
N ASN A 561 -19.84 38.87 -4.96
CA ASN A 561 -19.80 37.58 -4.27
C ASN A 561 -20.03 36.42 -5.25
N ILE A 562 -19.08 35.50 -5.33
CA ILE A 562 -19.20 34.25 -6.11
C ILE A 562 -20.22 33.35 -5.38
N GLN A 563 -21.24 32.87 -6.09
CA GLN A 563 -22.26 31.98 -5.52
C GLN A 563 -21.84 30.51 -5.68
N ILE A 564 -22.01 29.72 -4.62
CA ILE A 564 -21.73 28.30 -4.54
C ILE A 564 -23.05 27.54 -4.45
N SER A 565 -23.36 26.75 -5.49
CA SER A 565 -24.63 26.02 -5.60
C SER A 565 -24.60 24.61 -4.98
N GLY A 566 -23.41 24.11 -4.59
CA GLY A 566 -23.24 22.74 -4.08
C GLY A 566 -23.08 21.68 -5.16
N SER A 567 -23.37 22.01 -6.42
CA SER A 567 -23.30 21.08 -7.56
C SER A 567 -21.93 21.03 -8.26
N GLU A 568 -20.95 21.82 -7.83
CA GLU A 568 -19.61 21.96 -8.41
C GLU A 568 -18.70 20.75 -8.14
N GLY A 569 -19.06 19.92 -7.22
CA GLY A 569 -18.56 18.64 -6.70
C GLY A 569 -17.11 18.19 -7.01
N LEU A 570 -16.61 18.31 -8.24
CA LEU A 570 -15.26 17.90 -8.62
C LEU A 570 -14.25 19.04 -8.71
N VAL A 571 -14.74 20.29 -8.70
CA VAL A 571 -13.93 21.49 -8.89
C VAL A 571 -13.70 22.19 -7.55
N ILE A 572 -14.72 22.13 -6.68
CA ILE A 572 -14.71 22.70 -5.35
C ILE A 572 -14.64 21.59 -4.32
N SER A 573 -13.82 21.75 -3.31
CA SER A 573 -13.74 20.86 -2.16
C SER A 573 -14.09 21.60 -0.88
N TYR A 574 -14.82 20.96 0.03
CA TYR A 574 -15.13 21.52 1.34
C TYR A 574 -14.08 21.09 2.36
N ALA A 575 -13.54 22.06 3.09
CA ALA A 575 -12.43 21.84 3.99
C ALA A 575 -12.80 20.91 5.17
N PRO A 576 -12.11 19.77 5.36
CA PRO A 576 -12.42 18.84 6.45
C PRO A 576 -12.13 19.41 7.85
N CYS A 577 -11.31 20.46 7.96
CA CYS A 577 -10.97 21.10 9.23
C CYS A 577 -12.10 21.93 9.84
N CYS A 578 -13.05 22.45 9.02
CA CYS A 578 -14.15 23.29 9.50
C CYS A 578 -15.52 22.88 8.95
N ARG A 579 -15.57 21.96 7.96
CA ARG A 579 -16.79 21.36 7.38
C ARG A 579 -17.90 22.40 7.17
N PRO A 580 -17.74 23.34 6.21
CA PRO A 580 -18.73 24.35 5.92
C PRO A 580 -20.02 23.73 5.38
N ILE A 581 -21.16 24.24 5.83
CA ILE A 581 -22.49 23.82 5.37
C ILE A 581 -23.31 25.05 4.95
N PRO A 582 -24.34 24.92 4.11
CA PRO A 582 -25.22 26.02 3.75
C PRO A 582 -25.75 26.78 4.97
N GLY A 583 -25.69 28.13 4.92
CA GLY A 583 -25.98 29.00 6.03
C GLY A 583 -24.78 29.40 6.91
N ASP A 584 -23.59 28.81 6.68
CA ASP A 584 -22.33 29.32 7.26
C ASP A 584 -21.76 30.45 6.38
N ASN A 585 -21.08 31.43 7.00
CA ASN A 585 -20.25 32.37 6.25
C ASN A 585 -19.02 31.65 5.73
N ILE A 586 -18.81 31.72 4.42
CA ILE A 586 -17.77 30.96 3.74
C ILE A 586 -16.76 31.81 3.00
N ILE A 587 -15.56 31.26 2.78
CA ILE A 587 -14.49 31.87 2.01
C ILE A 587 -13.82 30.79 1.16
N ALA A 588 -13.53 31.09 -0.10
CA ALA A 588 -12.79 30.23 -0.99
C ALA A 588 -11.28 30.47 -0.81
N HIS A 589 -10.53 29.40 -0.62
CA HIS A 589 -9.07 29.39 -0.61
C HIS A 589 -8.55 28.73 -1.90
N PHE A 590 -7.67 29.42 -2.63
CA PHE A 590 -7.04 28.91 -3.84
C PHE A 590 -5.77 28.14 -3.47
N SER A 591 -5.88 26.83 -3.44
CA SER A 591 -4.76 25.92 -3.12
C SER A 591 -4.08 25.43 -4.38
N ASN A 592 -2.73 25.52 -4.43
CA ASN A 592 -1.94 25.03 -5.56
C ASN A 592 -2.08 23.52 -5.79
N THR A 593 -2.40 22.76 -4.74
CA THR A 593 -2.50 21.28 -4.78
C THR A 593 -3.93 20.77 -4.84
N LYS A 594 -4.90 21.47 -4.24
CA LYS A 594 -6.29 20.99 -4.08
C LYS A 594 -7.32 21.78 -4.91
N GLY A 595 -6.89 22.81 -5.64
CA GLY A 595 -7.80 23.71 -6.37
C GLY A 595 -8.55 24.66 -5.42
N ILE A 596 -9.85 24.83 -5.61
CA ILE A 596 -10.67 25.72 -4.78
C ILE A 596 -11.17 24.95 -3.56
N VAL A 597 -10.78 25.41 -2.37
CA VAL A 597 -11.19 24.82 -1.09
C VAL A 597 -12.06 25.81 -0.31
N ILE A 598 -13.30 25.44 -0.02
CA ILE A 598 -14.22 26.27 0.74
C ILE A 598 -14.03 26.03 2.24
N HIS A 599 -13.76 27.10 2.96
CA HIS A 599 -13.67 27.12 4.42
C HIS A 599 -14.78 27.97 5.04
N THR A 600 -15.08 27.75 6.31
CA THR A 600 -15.84 28.77 7.08
C THR A 600 -14.95 30.00 7.29
N GLU A 601 -15.52 31.18 7.24
CA GLU A 601 -14.78 32.44 7.41
C GLU A 601 -13.96 32.49 8.72
N ARG A 602 -14.44 31.81 9.78
CA ARG A 602 -13.79 31.76 11.10
C ARG A 602 -12.79 30.66 11.28
N CYS A 603 -12.45 29.91 10.22
CA CYS A 603 -11.52 28.79 10.29
C CYS A 603 -10.12 29.24 10.70
N LYS A 604 -9.51 28.57 11.69
CA LYS A 604 -8.17 28.90 12.19
C LYS A 604 -7.10 28.72 11.10
N ASN A 605 -7.25 27.71 10.24
CA ASN A 605 -6.25 27.34 9.23
C ASN A 605 -6.10 28.35 8.09
N ILE A 606 -7.07 29.23 7.88
CA ILE A 606 -6.99 30.30 6.87
C ILE A 606 -6.85 31.71 7.49
N ARG A 607 -6.75 31.81 8.80
CA ARG A 607 -6.74 33.11 9.51
C ARG A 607 -5.62 34.06 9.04
N SER A 608 -4.45 33.51 8.70
CA SER A 608 -3.30 34.29 8.24
C SER A 608 -3.42 34.78 6.80
N ILE A 609 -4.11 34.00 5.94
CA ILE A 609 -4.13 34.24 4.49
C ILE A 609 -5.47 34.81 3.99
N ARG A 610 -6.52 34.82 4.81
CA ARG A 610 -7.88 35.25 4.40
C ARG A 610 -7.99 36.66 3.85
N LYS A 611 -7.01 37.54 4.16
CA LYS A 611 -6.98 38.92 3.71
C LYS A 611 -6.22 39.09 2.40
N ASP A 612 -5.58 38.02 1.90
CA ASP A 612 -4.82 38.06 0.65
C ASP A 612 -5.74 37.72 -0.55
N PRO A 613 -6.02 38.72 -1.42
CA PRO A 613 -6.88 38.49 -2.59
C PRO A 613 -6.34 37.51 -3.60
N ALA A 614 -5.01 37.25 -3.59
CA ALA A 614 -4.39 36.27 -4.47
C ALA A 614 -4.65 34.83 -4.00
N LEU A 615 -4.88 34.63 -2.71
CA LEU A 615 -5.04 33.31 -2.09
C LEU A 615 -6.49 33.01 -1.65
N CYS A 616 -7.31 34.05 -1.41
CA CYS A 616 -8.67 33.87 -0.93
C CYS A 616 -9.65 34.82 -1.65
N ALA A 617 -10.87 34.35 -1.87
CA ALA A 617 -11.99 35.17 -2.37
C ALA A 617 -13.21 35.00 -1.48
N GLN A 618 -13.98 36.09 -1.29
CA GLN A 618 -15.28 36.00 -0.64
C GLN A 618 -16.27 35.28 -1.53
N VAL A 619 -17.00 34.34 -0.97
CA VAL A 619 -18.00 33.55 -1.66
C VAL A 619 -19.23 33.41 -0.77
N ASN A 620 -20.39 33.27 -1.38
CA ASN A 620 -21.66 33.05 -0.67
C ASN A 620 -22.31 31.75 -1.19
N TRP A 621 -23.18 31.18 -0.36
CA TRP A 621 -24.06 30.14 -0.80
C TRP A 621 -25.11 30.69 -1.76
N ASP A 622 -25.48 29.90 -2.76
CA ASP A 622 -26.62 30.21 -3.65
C ASP A 622 -27.94 30.12 -2.86
N GLU A 623 -28.99 30.78 -3.35
CA GLU A 623 -30.33 30.69 -2.75
C GLU A 623 -30.90 29.26 -2.83
N LYS A 624 -30.52 28.49 -3.87
CA LYS A 624 -30.88 27.09 -4.03
C LYS A 624 -29.63 26.21 -4.03
N VAL A 625 -29.27 25.77 -2.83
CA VAL A 625 -28.14 24.84 -2.68
C VAL A 625 -28.66 23.41 -2.76
N GLU A 626 -28.09 22.63 -3.68
CA GLU A 626 -28.38 21.20 -3.83
C GLU A 626 -27.20 20.37 -3.29
N GLY A 627 -27.48 19.39 -2.44
CA GLY A 627 -26.51 18.41 -1.96
C GLY A 627 -26.57 18.15 -0.47
N ASP A 628 -25.84 17.11 -0.06
CA ASP A 628 -25.63 16.73 1.32
C ASP A 628 -24.24 17.17 1.76
N PHE A 629 -24.15 17.81 2.91
CA PHE A 629 -22.92 18.40 3.46
C PHE A 629 -22.51 17.70 4.74
N SER A 630 -21.27 17.25 4.78
CA SER A 630 -20.73 16.52 5.93
C SER A 630 -20.43 17.46 7.10
N VAL A 631 -20.96 17.18 8.28
CA VAL A 631 -20.75 17.92 9.52
C VAL A 631 -20.36 17.01 10.66
N GLU A 632 -19.51 17.48 11.56
CA GLU A 632 -19.10 16.72 12.75
C GLU A 632 -19.73 17.35 14.01
N ILE A 633 -20.35 16.51 14.83
CA ILE A 633 -20.84 16.89 16.16
C ILE A 633 -20.16 16.06 17.24
N LYS A 634 -19.93 16.68 18.40
CA LYS A 634 -19.54 16.01 19.65
C LYS A 634 -20.75 15.90 20.55
N VAL A 635 -21.02 14.71 21.03
CA VAL A 635 -22.08 14.41 21.99
C VAL A 635 -21.42 13.89 23.25
N LEU A 636 -21.60 14.60 24.35
CA LEU A 636 -21.23 14.13 25.68
C LEU A 636 -22.49 13.57 26.37
N SER A 637 -22.43 12.36 26.86
CA SER A 637 -23.58 11.74 27.53
C SER A 637 -23.13 10.80 28.65
N GLU A 638 -24.07 10.39 29.49
CA GLU A 638 -23.89 9.27 30.41
C GLU A 638 -23.79 7.97 29.61
N ASP A 639 -22.92 7.05 30.02
CA ASP A 639 -22.78 5.74 29.39
C ASP A 639 -23.92 4.83 29.84
N LYS A 640 -24.91 4.66 28.97
CA LYS A 640 -26.08 3.81 29.21
C LYS A 640 -26.30 2.83 28.05
N PRO A 641 -26.71 1.59 28.33
CA PRO A 641 -27.11 0.63 27.29
C PRO A 641 -28.22 1.22 26.40
N GLY A 642 -28.10 1.07 25.09
CA GLY A 642 -29.07 1.55 24.10
C GLY A 642 -28.89 2.99 23.63
N LEU A 643 -28.01 3.78 24.25
CA LEU A 643 -27.76 5.19 23.92
C LEU A 643 -27.46 5.41 22.42
N LEU A 644 -26.62 4.57 21.84
CA LEU A 644 -26.25 4.66 20.42
C LEU A 644 -27.48 4.45 19.51
N ALA A 645 -28.34 3.50 19.86
CA ALA A 645 -29.58 3.25 19.12
C ALA A 645 -30.53 4.45 19.18
N GLU A 646 -30.68 5.09 20.35
CA GLU A 646 -31.50 6.30 20.50
C GLU A 646 -30.95 7.46 19.67
N ILE A 647 -29.65 7.73 19.73
CA ILE A 647 -28.99 8.79 18.94
C ILE A 647 -29.15 8.52 17.44
N SER A 648 -28.89 7.28 16.99
CA SER A 648 -29.00 6.90 15.58
C SER A 648 -30.45 7.02 15.08
N THR A 649 -31.43 6.65 15.91
CA THR A 649 -32.84 6.78 15.59
C THR A 649 -33.25 8.24 15.44
N VAL A 650 -32.77 9.13 16.33
CA VAL A 650 -33.04 10.58 16.22
C VAL A 650 -32.46 11.13 14.93
N ILE A 651 -31.22 10.82 14.60
CA ILE A 651 -30.54 11.33 13.40
C ILE A 651 -31.27 10.82 12.14
N SER A 652 -31.60 9.54 12.09
CA SER A 652 -32.33 8.92 10.97
C SER A 652 -33.74 9.51 10.77
N ASN A 653 -34.48 9.78 11.85
CA ASN A 653 -35.82 10.39 11.77
C ASN A 653 -35.81 11.79 11.15
N TYR A 654 -34.68 12.48 11.16
CA TYR A 654 -34.48 13.75 10.48
C TYR A 654 -33.85 13.60 9.09
N GLN A 655 -33.82 12.37 8.53
CA GLN A 655 -33.29 12.08 7.19
C GLN A 655 -31.79 12.42 7.02
N ALA A 656 -31.04 12.46 8.11
CA ALA A 656 -29.59 12.60 8.09
C ALA A 656 -28.90 11.22 8.10
N ASN A 657 -27.86 11.06 7.28
CA ASN A 657 -27.08 9.84 7.23
C ASN A 657 -25.80 9.96 8.07
N ILE A 658 -25.51 8.96 8.89
CA ILE A 658 -24.28 8.90 9.67
C ILE A 658 -23.17 8.33 8.79
N GLU A 659 -22.12 9.10 8.52
CA GLU A 659 -20.94 8.67 7.78
C GLU A 659 -19.92 7.95 8.67
N SER A 660 -19.72 8.43 9.89
CA SER A 660 -18.72 7.91 10.81
C SER A 660 -19.13 8.15 12.26
N PHE A 661 -18.81 7.18 13.09
CA PHE A 661 -19.05 7.21 14.52
C PHE A 661 -17.79 6.77 15.26
N LYS A 662 -17.36 7.56 16.25
CA LYS A 662 -16.23 7.25 17.12
C LYS A 662 -16.59 7.57 18.56
N THR A 663 -16.17 6.71 19.50
CA THR A 663 -16.26 6.95 20.92
C THR A 663 -14.87 7.13 21.51
N ASP A 664 -14.71 8.10 22.38
CA ASP A 664 -13.51 8.20 23.22
C ASP A 664 -13.63 7.20 24.40
N SER A 665 -12.51 6.91 25.04
CA SER A 665 -12.53 6.09 26.26
C SER A 665 -13.40 6.74 27.34
N PRO A 666 -14.27 5.99 28.02
CA PRO A 666 -15.13 6.55 29.06
C PRO A 666 -14.32 7.24 30.17
N ILE A 667 -14.75 8.42 30.58
CA ILE A 667 -14.19 9.15 31.73
C ILE A 667 -15.24 9.13 32.84
N GLY A 668 -15.04 8.25 33.84
CA GLY A 668 -16.04 8.00 34.86
C GLY A 668 -17.31 7.37 34.28
N ASN A 669 -18.47 8.01 34.50
CA ASN A 669 -19.77 7.54 33.99
C ASN A 669 -20.20 8.26 32.71
N SER A 670 -19.29 9.01 32.06
CA SER A 670 -19.58 9.80 30.85
C SER A 670 -18.78 9.31 29.66
N ILE A 671 -19.42 9.31 28.50
CA ILE A 671 -18.82 8.96 27.21
C ILE A 671 -18.93 10.12 26.25
N GLN A 672 -17.84 10.42 25.55
CA GLN A 672 -17.81 11.40 24.47
C GLN A 672 -17.84 10.67 23.12
N MET A 673 -18.77 11.10 22.28
CA MET A 673 -18.99 10.52 20.95
C MET A 673 -18.76 11.58 19.87
N HIS A 674 -18.04 11.21 18.83
CA HIS A 674 -17.84 12.00 17.63
C HIS A 674 -18.68 11.40 16.51
N ILE A 675 -19.61 12.18 16.00
CA ILE A 675 -20.53 11.74 14.94
C ILE A 675 -20.35 12.64 13.73
N ILE A 676 -19.99 12.05 12.59
CA ILE A 676 -19.98 12.72 11.30
C ILE A 676 -21.23 12.28 10.56
N MET A 677 -22.02 13.25 10.12
CA MET A 677 -23.28 13.01 9.44
C MET A 677 -23.50 14.02 8.31
N ASN A 678 -24.37 13.69 7.38
CA ASN A 678 -24.74 14.53 6.26
C ASN A 678 -25.99 15.34 6.59
N VAL A 679 -25.95 16.63 6.32
CA VAL A 679 -27.05 17.56 6.51
C VAL A 679 -27.23 18.45 5.28
N SER A 680 -28.46 18.90 4.99
CA SER A 680 -28.73 19.81 3.89
C SER A 680 -28.26 21.24 4.17
N ASP A 681 -28.44 21.71 5.42
CA ASP A 681 -28.16 23.09 5.81
C ASP A 681 -28.01 23.25 7.33
N ARG A 682 -27.78 24.49 7.76
CA ARG A 682 -27.60 24.85 9.16
C ARG A 682 -28.87 24.65 10.01
N ASP A 683 -30.06 24.88 9.43
CA ASP A 683 -31.33 24.71 10.12
C ASP A 683 -31.65 23.24 10.32
N HIS A 684 -31.33 22.38 9.35
CA HIS A 684 -31.41 20.96 9.48
C HIS A 684 -30.51 20.42 10.62
N LEU A 685 -29.26 20.83 10.66
CA LEU A 685 -28.35 20.52 11.75
C LEU A 685 -28.89 20.98 13.12
N ALA A 686 -29.41 22.21 13.18
CA ALA A 686 -29.96 22.79 14.41
C ALA A 686 -31.17 22.02 14.95
N ARG A 687 -32.03 21.49 14.07
CA ARG A 687 -33.14 20.62 14.45
C ARG A 687 -32.67 19.32 15.09
N ILE A 688 -31.69 18.66 14.46
CA ILE A 688 -31.09 17.42 14.96
C ILE A 688 -30.44 17.66 16.34
N MET A 689 -29.57 18.68 16.46
CA MET A 689 -28.87 19.00 17.71
C MET A 689 -29.85 19.33 18.85
N ARG A 690 -30.94 20.10 18.58
CA ARG A 690 -31.97 20.37 19.57
C ARG A 690 -32.69 19.11 20.06
N LYS A 691 -32.94 18.16 19.18
CA LYS A 691 -33.59 16.91 19.55
C LYS A 691 -32.66 16.01 20.35
N LEU A 692 -31.37 15.89 19.96
CA LEU A 692 -30.35 15.14 20.69
C LEU A 692 -30.17 15.68 22.12
N ARG A 693 -30.18 17.01 22.32
CA ARG A 693 -30.09 17.63 23.66
C ARG A 693 -31.26 17.32 24.58
N ARG A 694 -32.39 16.84 24.02
CA ARG A 694 -33.59 16.48 24.81
C ARG A 694 -33.58 15.01 25.25
N LEU A 695 -32.63 14.19 24.79
CA LEU A 695 -32.45 12.82 25.27
C LEU A 695 -31.90 12.84 26.68
N SER A 696 -32.53 12.11 27.60
CA SER A 696 -32.20 12.10 29.04
C SER A 696 -30.72 11.81 29.33
N PRO A 697 -30.03 10.89 28.60
CA PRO A 697 -28.62 10.60 28.86
C PRO A 697 -27.66 11.65 28.30
N VAL A 698 -28.10 12.57 27.40
CA VAL A 698 -27.23 13.52 26.72
C VAL A 698 -27.01 14.75 27.56
N LEU A 699 -25.76 15.01 27.93
CA LEU A 699 -25.35 16.15 28.75
C LEU A 699 -25.11 17.38 27.88
N SER A 700 -24.48 17.24 26.72
CA SER A 700 -24.23 18.32 25.79
C SER A 700 -24.00 17.87 24.37
N VAL A 701 -24.32 18.77 23.40
CA VAL A 701 -24.09 18.54 21.96
C VAL A 701 -23.47 19.78 21.37
N PHE A 702 -22.30 19.65 20.73
CA PHE A 702 -21.57 20.72 20.09
C PHE A 702 -21.23 20.36 18.65
N ARG A 703 -21.29 21.36 17.75
CA ARG A 703 -20.70 21.25 16.41
C ARG A 703 -19.19 21.48 16.50
N VAL A 704 -18.39 20.60 15.88
CA VAL A 704 -16.94 20.76 15.77
C VAL A 704 -16.64 21.73 14.63
N GLN A 705 -16.04 22.87 14.92
CA GLN A 705 -15.73 23.94 13.96
C GLN A 705 -14.25 24.25 14.01
N ASN A 706 -13.30 23.54 14.02
CA ASN A 706 -11.86 23.81 13.96
C ASN A 706 -11.11 22.58 14.49
N LYS A 707 -10.88 21.60 13.64
CA LYS A 707 -9.88 20.56 13.90
C LYS A 707 -8.52 21.08 13.46
N ASP A 708 -7.53 21.02 14.33
CA ASP A 708 -6.15 21.16 13.94
C ASP A 708 -5.80 19.95 13.05
N LEU A 709 -5.28 20.19 11.85
CA LEU A 709 -4.95 19.14 10.86
C LEU A 709 -3.78 18.23 11.28
N PHE A 710 -3.27 18.41 12.51
CA PHE A 710 -2.08 17.73 13.05
C PHE A 710 -2.33 16.88 14.32
N GLU A 711 -3.59 16.60 14.69
CA GLU A 711 -3.93 15.58 15.70
C GLU A 711 -4.38 14.25 15.09
#